data_7452bdab31e5ef2276153d676591f1c4
#
_entry.id   7452bdab31e5ef2276153d676591f1c4
#
_cell.length_a   1.000
_cell.length_b   1.000
_cell.length_c   1.000
_cell.angle_alpha   90.00
_cell.angle_beta   90.00
_cell.angle_gamma   90.00
#
_symmetry.space_group_name_H-M   'P 1'
#
loop_
_entity.id
_entity.type
_entity.pdbx_description
1 polymer ?
#
loop_
_entity_poly.entity_id
_entity_poly.type
_entity_poly.pdbx_seq_one_letter_code
_entity_poly.pdbx_strand_id
1 'polypeptide(L)'
;HKPNLAHEQAKWIKAQNTDELKRIAQRATFLQLENLLKSAVKNNNVSDNAELYLNLIESLKDYPLQMDATTTYIDARIKSVSKNTPSEEVKALKHEIEQVIAQNPTHFLRNRWEQGIFTLLINADDTEGLVHYAQRVKPSSLEMQIAVLNAELQLERTKNETNKKQNSNSDSNIISRYEQLWLANSKLPNDAQLWAKWYSDGKRTQDKIYQKAEELFAQNDANGMALLSSELNKIDSAKEDEMVLANLKRFESLLKNPATLPELADRLPLIEENNKIVTKFAVVQTFPRYLRTLSETMKEPNFAPYQQWAKNWQLTDAQIREWEIAFLGRFFDNENPNFQQWRDAEILKLKADNLTERRLRMAIWQKTDLTPWLNALSIEGQQKQEWRYWQAKTIAKRDSKKTKEILTALSNERGFYPMLAATKLHPKTRGNGYDFGQPELLIAPSISDPYWADEFKKVNPALEEIAELRQLERFGPAKQRWRFLLENLSGDAKKEKQMALSQYANQQNWFDLGVDGSIIAKAFDYIQLRLPIAYSHYYDIALKSRPALSKSKPQAALNTNVSKSFAMAISRQESAWNPQAQSSANARGLMQLLPSTAKATADNAKLPYAGEADLFKPLNNILLGTAHLAELNAKYPNNRILIASAYNAGAHRVEKWLARANGKLEMDEFVASIPFYETRGYVQNVLTYDFYYQILQEKEDPQTFSNEEYDRLY
;
A
#
# COMPACT_ATOMS: atom_id res chain seq x y z
N HIS A 1 -42.60 -40.40 -27.57
CA HIS A 1 -42.73 -39.27 -26.66
C HIS A 1 -41.55 -38.36 -26.78
N LYS A 2 -41.67 -37.21 -27.45
CA LYS A 2 -40.67 -36.17 -27.42
C LYS A 2 -40.71 -35.51 -26.02
N PRO A 3 -39.60 -35.40 -25.29
CA PRO A 3 -39.60 -34.71 -24.01
C PRO A 3 -40.05 -33.28 -24.21
N ASN A 4 -40.92 -32.81 -23.30
CA ASN A 4 -41.40 -31.45 -23.31
C ASN A 4 -40.31 -30.51 -22.77
N LEU A 5 -39.37 -30.08 -23.67
CA LEU A 5 -38.26 -29.21 -23.32
C LEU A 5 -38.68 -27.89 -22.65
N ALA A 6 -39.83 -27.35 -23.07
CA ALA A 6 -40.36 -26.14 -22.48
C ALA A 6 -40.74 -26.35 -21.01
N HIS A 7 -41.31 -27.50 -20.65
CA HIS A 7 -41.67 -27.83 -19.29
C HIS A 7 -40.46 -28.05 -18.40
N GLU A 8 -39.42 -28.72 -18.93
CA GLU A 8 -38.15 -28.90 -18.18
C GLU A 8 -37.38 -27.59 -17.98
N GLN A 9 -37.34 -26.73 -19.02
CA GLN A 9 -36.80 -25.40 -18.91
C GLN A 9 -37.54 -24.56 -17.86
N ALA A 10 -38.86 -24.62 -17.83
CA ALA A 10 -39.68 -23.92 -16.85
C ALA A 10 -39.40 -24.41 -15.42
N LYS A 11 -39.22 -25.71 -15.21
CA LYS A 11 -38.83 -26.27 -13.90
C LYS A 11 -37.46 -25.79 -13.47
N TRP A 12 -36.46 -25.77 -14.40
CA TRP A 12 -35.11 -25.33 -14.12
C TRP A 12 -35.07 -23.84 -13.76
N ILE A 13 -35.77 -22.99 -14.51
CA ILE A 13 -35.89 -21.55 -14.23
C ILE A 13 -36.55 -21.32 -12.88
N LYS A 14 -37.62 -22.05 -12.57
CA LYS A 14 -38.30 -21.95 -11.27
C LYS A 14 -37.41 -22.35 -10.12
N ALA A 15 -36.60 -23.41 -10.26
CA ALA A 15 -35.66 -23.84 -9.24
C ALA A 15 -34.57 -22.79 -9.01
N GLN A 16 -33.99 -22.23 -10.06
CA GLN A 16 -33.02 -21.15 -9.96
C GLN A 16 -33.57 -19.90 -9.31
N ASN A 17 -34.76 -19.49 -9.71
CA ASN A 17 -35.42 -18.33 -9.13
C ASN A 17 -35.74 -18.53 -7.66
N THR A 18 -36.06 -19.75 -7.24
CA THR A 18 -36.33 -20.08 -5.83
C THR A 18 -35.04 -19.97 -5.01
N ASP A 19 -33.89 -20.49 -5.53
CA ASP A 19 -32.62 -20.40 -4.86
C ASP A 19 -32.12 -18.95 -4.77
N GLU A 20 -32.28 -18.18 -5.82
CA GLU A 20 -31.98 -16.75 -5.84
C GLU A 20 -32.81 -15.96 -4.85
N LEU A 21 -34.12 -16.22 -4.80
CA LEU A 21 -35.04 -15.59 -3.83
C LEU A 21 -34.66 -15.95 -2.39
N LYS A 22 -34.29 -17.20 -2.15
CA LYS A 22 -33.79 -17.65 -0.85
C LYS A 22 -32.56 -16.86 -0.45
N ARG A 23 -31.60 -16.70 -1.37
CA ARG A 23 -30.35 -15.97 -1.12
C ARG A 23 -30.64 -14.49 -0.82
N ILE A 24 -31.53 -13.86 -1.57
CA ILE A 24 -31.95 -12.47 -1.34
C ILE A 24 -32.55 -12.33 0.05
N ALA A 25 -33.45 -13.24 0.47
CA ALA A 25 -34.03 -13.24 1.79
C ALA A 25 -32.98 -13.43 2.89
N GLN A 26 -32.06 -14.36 2.71
CA GLN A 26 -30.98 -14.59 3.67
C GLN A 26 -30.08 -13.36 3.82
N ARG A 27 -29.75 -12.70 2.71
CA ARG A 27 -28.95 -11.49 2.71
C ARG A 27 -29.63 -10.37 3.50
N ALA A 28 -30.92 -10.18 3.27
CA ALA A 28 -31.71 -9.19 4.00
C ALA A 28 -31.76 -9.53 5.50
N THR A 29 -31.97 -10.80 5.85
CA THR A 29 -31.93 -11.27 7.24
C THR A 29 -30.59 -11.00 7.90
N PHE A 30 -29.51 -11.29 7.20
CA PHE A 30 -28.14 -11.04 7.69
C PHE A 30 -27.92 -9.56 8.04
N LEU A 31 -28.28 -8.67 7.13
CA LEU A 31 -28.15 -7.22 7.34
C LEU A 31 -29.03 -6.72 8.47
N GLN A 32 -30.26 -7.22 8.56
CA GLN A 32 -31.18 -6.87 9.64
C GLN A 32 -30.66 -7.34 11.00
N LEU A 33 -30.13 -8.56 11.08
CA LEU A 33 -29.52 -9.09 12.30
C LEU A 33 -28.36 -8.22 12.78
N GLU A 34 -27.49 -7.80 11.87
CA GLU A 34 -26.39 -6.89 12.21
C GLU A 34 -26.91 -5.58 12.83
N ASN A 35 -27.96 -5.00 12.22
CA ASN A 35 -28.54 -3.77 12.73
C ASN A 35 -29.23 -3.97 14.09
N LEU A 36 -29.95 -5.07 14.26
CA LEU A 36 -30.60 -5.40 15.54
C LEU A 36 -29.56 -5.57 16.66
N LEU A 37 -28.47 -6.27 16.40
CA LEU A 37 -27.41 -6.49 17.37
C LEU A 37 -26.66 -5.20 17.71
N LYS A 38 -26.40 -4.36 16.72
CA LYS A 38 -25.79 -3.05 16.94
C LYS A 38 -26.63 -2.18 17.86
N SER A 39 -27.94 -2.16 17.62
CA SER A 39 -28.89 -1.44 18.45
C SER A 39 -28.96 -2.04 19.88
N ALA A 40 -28.97 -3.35 19.98
CA ALA A 40 -29.01 -4.05 21.29
C ALA A 40 -27.76 -3.78 22.14
N VAL A 41 -26.59 -3.71 21.51
CA VAL A 41 -25.35 -3.32 22.19
C VAL A 41 -25.43 -1.90 22.72
N LYS A 42 -25.93 -0.97 21.88
CA LYS A 42 -26.09 0.43 22.25
C LYS A 42 -27.05 0.60 23.42
N ASN A 43 -28.15 -0.16 23.42
CA ASN A 43 -29.19 -0.09 24.44
C ASN A 43 -28.94 -1.04 25.64
N ASN A 44 -27.85 -1.77 25.62
CA ASN A 44 -27.45 -2.74 26.65
C ASN A 44 -28.54 -3.77 26.96
N ASN A 45 -29.18 -4.30 25.92
CA ASN A 45 -30.27 -5.28 26.05
C ASN A 45 -30.11 -6.52 25.16
N VAL A 46 -28.85 -6.92 24.89
CA VAL A 46 -28.55 -8.09 24.04
C VAL A 46 -29.20 -9.37 24.59
N SER A 47 -29.18 -9.57 25.91
CA SER A 47 -29.74 -10.79 26.54
C SER A 47 -31.27 -10.88 26.46
N ASP A 48 -31.96 -9.78 26.29
CA ASP A 48 -33.43 -9.74 26.31
C ASP A 48 -34.10 -10.47 25.13
N ASN A 49 -33.39 -10.58 24.01
CA ASN A 49 -33.87 -11.18 22.77
C ASN A 49 -33.04 -12.34 22.27
N ALA A 50 -32.37 -13.07 23.17
CA ALA A 50 -31.44 -14.16 22.82
C ALA A 50 -32.08 -15.19 21.88
N GLU A 51 -33.34 -15.60 22.16
CA GLU A 51 -34.05 -16.59 21.35
C GLU A 51 -34.29 -16.08 19.91
N LEU A 52 -34.63 -14.80 19.77
CA LEU A 52 -34.80 -14.19 18.46
C LEU A 52 -33.50 -14.23 17.65
N TYR A 53 -32.37 -13.85 18.25
CA TYR A 53 -31.10 -13.84 17.55
C TYR A 53 -30.66 -15.24 17.12
N LEU A 54 -30.85 -16.24 18.00
CA LEU A 54 -30.55 -17.63 17.67
C LEU A 54 -31.43 -18.13 16.51
N ASN A 55 -32.70 -17.79 16.51
CA ASN A 55 -33.64 -18.16 15.43
C ASN A 55 -33.25 -17.50 14.10
N LEU A 56 -32.79 -16.24 14.14
CA LEU A 56 -32.34 -15.54 12.92
C LEU A 56 -31.06 -16.19 12.39
N ILE A 57 -30.13 -16.54 13.25
CA ILE A 57 -28.89 -17.22 12.84
C ILE A 57 -29.20 -18.58 12.23
N GLU A 58 -30.10 -19.36 12.83
CA GLU A 58 -30.51 -20.66 12.32
C GLU A 58 -31.16 -20.54 10.93
N SER A 59 -31.93 -19.47 10.71
CA SER A 59 -32.53 -19.21 9.40
C SER A 59 -31.50 -18.92 8.30
N LEU A 60 -30.26 -18.63 8.70
CA LEU A 60 -29.13 -18.40 7.79
C LEU A 60 -28.34 -19.70 7.49
N LYS A 61 -28.90 -20.86 7.78
CA LYS A 61 -28.30 -22.13 7.40
C LYS A 61 -28.05 -22.13 5.89
N ASP A 62 -26.87 -22.59 5.49
CA ASP A 62 -26.39 -22.61 4.10
C ASP A 62 -26.09 -21.20 3.50
N TYR A 63 -26.27 -20.13 4.27
CA TYR A 63 -25.81 -18.82 3.84
C TYR A 63 -24.31 -18.70 4.05
N PRO A 64 -23.54 -18.20 3.07
CA PRO A 64 -22.07 -18.16 3.19
C PRO A 64 -21.55 -17.40 4.40
N LEU A 65 -22.24 -16.38 4.87
CA LEU A 65 -21.83 -15.55 6.00
C LEU A 65 -22.55 -15.90 7.32
N GLN A 66 -23.07 -17.12 7.43
CA GLN A 66 -23.68 -17.56 8.70
C GLN A 66 -22.73 -17.47 9.88
N MET A 67 -21.44 -17.87 9.68
CA MET A 67 -20.44 -17.76 10.74
C MET A 67 -20.16 -16.31 11.13
N ASP A 68 -20.26 -15.40 10.20
CA ASP A 68 -20.15 -13.96 10.46
C ASP A 68 -21.32 -13.47 11.33
N ALA A 69 -22.52 -13.93 11.05
CA ALA A 69 -23.69 -13.64 11.88
C ALA A 69 -23.52 -14.16 13.31
N THR A 70 -23.07 -15.40 13.44
CA THR A 70 -22.74 -16.01 14.73
C THR A 70 -21.69 -15.18 15.48
N THR A 71 -20.66 -14.76 14.77
CA THR A 71 -19.57 -13.94 15.33
C THR A 71 -20.07 -12.59 15.81
N THR A 72 -20.94 -11.93 15.03
CA THR A 72 -21.53 -10.65 15.43
C THR A 72 -22.34 -10.78 16.71
N TYR A 73 -23.08 -11.88 16.86
CA TYR A 73 -23.84 -12.17 18.10
C TYR A 73 -22.88 -12.46 19.28
N ILE A 74 -21.84 -13.26 19.07
CA ILE A 74 -20.82 -13.52 20.09
C ILE A 74 -20.18 -12.18 20.54
N ASP A 75 -19.76 -11.34 19.60
CA ASP A 75 -19.15 -10.05 19.91
C ASP A 75 -20.09 -9.15 20.72
N ALA A 76 -21.38 -9.13 20.38
CA ALA A 76 -22.41 -8.39 21.11
C ALA A 76 -22.52 -8.86 22.55
N ARG A 77 -22.51 -10.17 22.76
CA ARG A 77 -22.56 -10.78 24.10
C ARG A 77 -21.30 -10.47 24.92
N ILE A 78 -20.13 -10.53 24.30
CA ILE A 78 -18.86 -10.16 24.94
C ILE A 78 -18.91 -8.72 25.42
N LYS A 79 -19.38 -7.79 24.59
CA LYS A 79 -19.51 -6.37 24.96
C LYS A 79 -20.46 -6.13 26.12
N SER A 80 -21.41 -7.02 26.34
CA SER A 80 -22.37 -6.93 27.44
C SER A 80 -21.82 -7.45 28.77
N VAL A 81 -20.68 -8.13 28.75
CA VAL A 81 -20.05 -8.67 29.95
C VAL A 81 -19.32 -7.55 30.72
N SER A 82 -19.51 -7.57 32.04
CA SER A 82 -18.81 -6.71 32.97
C SER A 82 -18.26 -7.54 34.14
N LYS A 83 -17.54 -6.88 35.04
CA LYS A 83 -17.04 -7.54 36.26
C LYS A 83 -18.16 -8.04 37.15
N ASN A 84 -19.39 -7.53 36.99
CA ASN A 84 -20.58 -7.92 37.73
C ASN A 84 -21.34 -9.07 37.08
N THR A 85 -20.96 -9.50 35.89
CA THR A 85 -21.57 -10.65 35.23
C THR A 85 -21.27 -11.92 36.02
N PRO A 86 -22.30 -12.80 36.29
CA PRO A 86 -22.07 -14.03 37.02
C PRO A 86 -21.00 -14.91 36.35
N SER A 87 -20.12 -15.48 37.17
CA SER A 87 -19.00 -16.33 36.72
C SER A 87 -19.48 -17.49 35.83
N GLU A 88 -20.62 -18.09 36.12
CA GLU A 88 -21.16 -19.19 35.34
C GLU A 88 -21.57 -18.76 33.90
N GLU A 89 -22.08 -17.55 33.76
CA GLU A 89 -22.41 -17.01 32.44
C GLU A 89 -21.16 -16.75 31.61
N VAL A 90 -20.09 -16.24 32.22
CA VAL A 90 -18.79 -16.00 31.55
C VAL A 90 -18.20 -17.34 31.10
N LYS A 91 -18.20 -18.35 31.95
CA LYS A 91 -17.70 -19.70 31.62
C LYS A 91 -18.49 -20.33 30.48
N ALA A 92 -19.84 -20.18 30.52
CA ALA A 92 -20.71 -20.71 29.47
C ALA A 92 -20.43 -20.08 28.12
N LEU A 93 -20.27 -18.76 28.08
CA LEU A 93 -19.93 -18.05 26.83
C LEU A 93 -18.54 -18.44 26.31
N LYS A 94 -17.56 -18.53 27.20
CA LYS A 94 -16.22 -18.99 26.83
C LYS A 94 -16.26 -20.38 26.20
N HIS A 95 -17.00 -21.32 26.85
CA HIS A 95 -17.14 -22.67 26.33
C HIS A 95 -17.81 -22.70 24.94
N GLU A 96 -18.86 -21.92 24.76
CA GLU A 96 -19.54 -21.80 23.48
C GLU A 96 -18.60 -21.31 22.37
N ILE A 97 -17.77 -20.29 22.67
CA ILE A 97 -16.76 -19.78 21.71
C ILE A 97 -15.71 -20.87 21.40
N GLU A 98 -15.25 -21.59 22.42
CA GLU A 98 -14.29 -22.70 22.24
C GLU A 98 -14.86 -23.80 21.36
N GLN A 99 -16.16 -24.09 21.47
CA GLN A 99 -16.83 -25.05 20.59
C GLN A 99 -16.89 -24.58 19.15
N VAL A 100 -17.16 -23.30 18.92
CA VAL A 100 -17.13 -22.72 17.57
C VAL A 100 -15.74 -22.87 16.95
N ILE A 101 -14.69 -22.62 17.72
CA ILE A 101 -13.29 -22.81 17.28
C ILE A 101 -13.04 -24.28 16.93
N ALA A 102 -13.44 -25.20 17.79
CA ALA A 102 -13.21 -26.62 17.59
C ALA A 102 -13.90 -27.17 16.35
N GLN A 103 -15.10 -26.67 16.04
CA GLN A 103 -15.87 -27.07 14.87
C GLN A 103 -15.38 -26.42 13.56
N ASN A 104 -14.63 -25.30 13.66
CA ASN A 104 -14.17 -24.53 12.51
C ASN A 104 -12.68 -24.15 12.66
N PRO A 105 -11.77 -25.14 12.79
CA PRO A 105 -10.38 -24.88 13.20
C PRO A 105 -9.55 -24.14 12.15
N THR A 106 -9.96 -24.15 10.88
CA THR A 106 -9.23 -23.50 9.78
C THR A 106 -9.96 -22.27 9.24
N HIS A 107 -11.07 -21.87 9.85
CA HIS A 107 -11.87 -20.75 9.39
C HIS A 107 -11.12 -19.43 9.56
N PHE A 108 -11.35 -18.49 8.64
CA PHE A 108 -10.76 -17.14 8.69
C PHE A 108 -11.04 -16.44 10.03
N LEU A 109 -12.23 -16.64 10.62
CA LEU A 109 -12.64 -15.98 11.87
C LEU A 109 -12.08 -16.62 13.13
N ARG A 110 -11.33 -17.72 13.02
CA ARG A 110 -10.77 -18.41 14.21
C ARG A 110 -9.96 -17.47 15.10
N ASN A 111 -9.08 -16.69 14.53
CA ASN A 111 -8.27 -15.74 15.30
C ASN A 111 -9.15 -14.72 16.03
N ARG A 112 -10.19 -14.22 15.36
CA ARG A 112 -11.15 -13.31 15.99
C ARG A 112 -11.84 -13.94 17.19
N TRP A 113 -12.24 -15.21 17.10
CA TRP A 113 -12.86 -15.92 18.21
C TRP A 113 -11.88 -16.12 19.37
N GLU A 114 -10.65 -16.51 19.07
CA GLU A 114 -9.60 -16.67 20.08
C GLU A 114 -9.31 -15.34 20.78
N GLN A 115 -9.20 -14.26 20.05
CA GLN A 115 -8.99 -12.93 20.63
C GLN A 115 -10.24 -12.42 21.36
N GLY A 116 -11.41 -12.82 20.93
CA GLY A 116 -12.68 -12.54 21.61
C GLY A 116 -12.72 -13.12 23.03
N ILE A 117 -12.11 -14.26 23.26
CA ILE A 117 -12.00 -14.85 24.60
C ILE A 117 -11.14 -13.97 25.51
N PHE A 118 -10.05 -13.38 25.01
CA PHE A 118 -9.28 -12.40 25.79
C PHE A 118 -10.14 -11.20 26.19
N THR A 119 -10.89 -10.66 25.25
CA THR A 119 -11.80 -9.54 25.53
C THR A 119 -12.86 -9.90 26.56
N LEU A 120 -13.43 -11.11 26.47
CA LEU A 120 -14.39 -11.63 27.44
C LEU A 120 -13.82 -11.66 28.84
N LEU A 121 -12.63 -12.24 28.99
CA LEU A 121 -11.98 -12.39 30.30
C LEU A 121 -11.54 -11.04 30.88
N ILE A 122 -11.11 -10.11 30.03
CA ILE A 122 -10.78 -8.76 30.44
C ILE A 122 -12.03 -8.02 30.94
N ASN A 123 -13.13 -8.10 30.19
CA ASN A 123 -14.39 -7.46 30.56
C ASN A 123 -14.95 -8.03 31.87
N ALA A 124 -14.77 -9.31 32.09
CA ALA A 124 -15.22 -9.99 33.32
C ALA A 124 -14.28 -9.76 34.50
N ASP A 125 -13.13 -9.14 34.28
CA ASP A 125 -12.07 -8.97 35.27
C ASP A 125 -11.62 -10.31 35.87
N ASP A 126 -11.59 -11.37 35.04
CA ASP A 126 -11.16 -12.70 35.40
C ASP A 126 -9.64 -12.84 35.26
N THR A 127 -8.92 -12.41 36.29
CA THR A 127 -7.47 -12.35 36.28
C THR A 127 -6.83 -13.74 36.12
N GLU A 128 -7.30 -14.73 36.88
CA GLU A 128 -6.79 -16.10 36.78
C GLU A 128 -7.08 -16.75 35.45
N GLY A 129 -8.30 -16.58 34.95
CA GLY A 129 -8.71 -17.10 33.65
C GLY A 129 -7.89 -16.50 32.51
N LEU A 130 -7.62 -15.19 32.57
CA LEU A 130 -6.85 -14.47 31.58
C LEU A 130 -5.41 -14.98 31.47
N VAL A 131 -4.74 -15.15 32.62
CA VAL A 131 -3.36 -15.66 32.66
C VAL A 131 -3.32 -17.12 32.18
N HIS A 132 -4.27 -17.93 32.59
CA HIS A 132 -4.35 -19.35 32.19
C HIS A 132 -4.56 -19.48 30.67
N TYR A 133 -5.48 -18.68 30.10
CA TYR A 133 -5.77 -18.70 28.67
C TYR A 133 -4.55 -18.22 27.84
N ALA A 134 -3.83 -17.21 28.32
CA ALA A 134 -2.64 -16.69 27.66
C ALA A 134 -1.49 -17.69 27.58
N GLN A 135 -1.49 -18.75 28.40
CA GLN A 135 -0.51 -19.82 28.31
C GLN A 135 -0.72 -20.70 27.07
N ARG A 136 -1.95 -20.76 26.54
CA ARG A 136 -2.30 -21.58 25.38
C ARG A 136 -2.43 -20.78 24.10
N VAL A 137 -2.89 -19.53 24.19
CA VAL A 137 -3.15 -18.67 23.06
C VAL A 137 -2.42 -17.35 23.25
N LYS A 138 -1.75 -16.87 22.19
CA LYS A 138 -1.03 -15.61 22.22
C LYS A 138 -1.99 -14.45 21.95
N PRO A 139 -2.05 -13.42 22.84
CA PRO A 139 -2.83 -12.22 22.56
C PRO A 139 -2.22 -11.42 21.39
N SER A 140 -3.04 -11.00 20.45
CA SER A 140 -2.58 -10.34 19.24
C SER A 140 -2.42 -8.83 19.38
N SER A 141 -3.24 -8.18 20.20
CA SER A 141 -3.16 -6.72 20.38
C SER A 141 -2.24 -6.36 21.53
N LEU A 142 -1.62 -5.19 21.41
CA LEU A 142 -0.75 -4.65 22.48
C LEU A 142 -1.54 -4.45 23.77
N GLU A 143 -2.77 -3.97 23.68
CA GLU A 143 -3.66 -3.76 24.81
C GLU A 143 -3.95 -5.07 25.57
N MET A 144 -4.20 -6.15 24.84
CA MET A 144 -4.41 -7.48 25.43
C MET A 144 -3.13 -8.01 26.07
N GLN A 145 -1.98 -7.84 25.42
CA GLN A 145 -0.69 -8.26 25.95
C GLN A 145 -0.39 -7.57 27.27
N ILE A 146 -0.65 -6.30 27.37
CA ILE A 146 -0.47 -5.52 28.60
C ILE A 146 -1.48 -5.96 29.67
N ALA A 147 -2.72 -6.19 29.30
CA ALA A 147 -3.74 -6.70 30.23
C ALA A 147 -3.31 -8.04 30.85
N VAL A 148 -2.73 -8.93 30.05
CA VAL A 148 -2.19 -10.20 30.53
C VAL A 148 -1.05 -9.99 31.52
N LEU A 149 -0.10 -9.12 31.19
CA LEU A 149 1.02 -8.80 32.09
C LEU A 149 0.55 -8.16 33.39
N ASN A 150 -0.42 -7.27 33.34
CA ASN A 150 -1.03 -6.67 34.53
C ASN A 150 -1.72 -7.73 35.38
N ALA A 151 -2.44 -8.66 34.75
CA ALA A 151 -3.08 -9.77 35.44
C ALA A 151 -2.06 -10.67 36.13
N GLU A 152 -0.96 -11.00 35.47
CA GLU A 152 0.14 -11.78 36.06
C GLU A 152 0.73 -11.05 37.28
N LEU A 153 0.92 -9.73 37.17
CA LEU A 153 1.44 -8.91 38.28
C LEU A 153 0.50 -8.94 39.48
N GLN A 154 -0.81 -8.80 39.26
CA GLN A 154 -1.81 -8.84 40.31
C GLN A 154 -1.83 -10.20 41.01
N LEU A 155 -1.74 -11.30 40.27
CA LEU A 155 -1.71 -12.65 40.84
C LEU A 155 -0.46 -12.85 41.70
N GLU A 156 0.69 -12.37 41.29
CA GLU A 156 1.90 -12.44 42.08
C GLU A 156 1.81 -11.64 43.37
N ARG A 157 1.26 -10.44 43.33
CA ARG A 157 1.04 -9.60 44.51
C ARG A 157 0.14 -10.33 45.52
N THR A 158 -0.89 -10.95 45.06
CA THR A 158 -1.80 -11.74 45.89
C THR A 158 -1.09 -12.95 46.52
N LYS A 159 -0.27 -13.67 45.77
CA LYS A 159 0.54 -14.79 46.27
C LYS A 159 1.57 -14.33 47.31
N ASN A 160 2.20 -13.18 47.11
CA ASN A 160 3.20 -12.65 48.04
C ASN A 160 2.58 -12.13 49.34
N GLU A 161 1.35 -11.67 49.35
CA GLU A 161 0.60 -11.31 50.54
C GLU A 161 0.24 -12.54 51.38
N THR A 162 -0.02 -13.69 50.73
CA THR A 162 -0.35 -14.96 51.40
C THR A 162 0.86 -15.79 51.79
N ASN A 163 2.00 -15.63 51.07
CA ASN A 163 3.24 -16.38 51.31
C ASN A 163 4.42 -15.42 51.49
N LYS A 164 4.60 -14.88 52.68
CA LYS A 164 5.65 -13.90 53.04
C LYS A 164 7.10 -14.39 52.90
N LYS A 165 7.34 -15.67 52.48
CA LYS A 165 8.66 -16.31 52.44
C LYS A 165 9.23 -16.59 51.05
N GLN A 166 8.53 -16.30 49.93
CA GLN A 166 9.08 -16.55 48.62
C GLN A 166 9.45 -15.20 47.94
N ASN A 167 10.75 -14.94 47.86
CA ASN A 167 11.28 -14.00 46.88
C ASN A 167 10.93 -14.53 45.50
N SER A 168 9.89 -14.00 44.89
CA SER A 168 9.50 -14.42 43.54
C SER A 168 10.44 -13.83 42.49
N ASN A 169 11.21 -14.70 41.86
CA ASN A 169 11.97 -14.36 40.63
C ASN A 169 11.04 -14.12 39.42
N SER A 170 9.72 -14.30 39.61
CA SER A 170 8.76 -14.14 38.52
C SER A 170 8.41 -12.70 38.23
N ASP A 171 8.53 -11.76 39.17
CA ASP A 171 8.37 -10.32 38.98
C ASP A 171 9.30 -9.78 37.92
N SER A 172 10.56 -10.26 37.87
CA SER A 172 11.55 -9.81 36.90
C SER A 172 11.18 -10.22 35.47
N ASN A 173 10.52 -11.36 35.30
CA ASN A 173 10.07 -11.85 34.01
C ASN A 173 8.90 -11.00 33.47
N ILE A 174 7.96 -10.61 34.31
CA ILE A 174 6.84 -9.75 33.92
C ILE A 174 7.37 -8.38 33.45
N ILE A 175 8.22 -7.76 34.22
CA ILE A 175 8.79 -6.46 33.89
C ILE A 175 9.71 -6.53 32.67
N SER A 176 10.47 -7.61 32.52
CA SER A 176 11.29 -7.83 31.31
C SER A 176 10.43 -7.93 30.05
N ARG A 177 9.31 -8.66 30.11
CA ARG A 177 8.37 -8.76 28.99
C ARG A 177 7.67 -7.43 28.71
N TYR A 178 7.31 -6.69 29.73
CA TYR A 178 6.75 -5.35 29.59
C TYR A 178 7.75 -4.40 28.90
N GLU A 179 9.01 -4.42 29.33
CA GLU A 179 10.07 -3.63 28.74
C GLU A 179 10.24 -3.95 27.23
N GLN A 180 10.25 -5.23 26.88
CA GLN A 180 10.35 -5.66 25.49
C GLN A 180 9.20 -5.13 24.63
N LEU A 181 7.97 -5.18 25.15
CA LEU A 181 6.80 -4.64 24.46
C LEU A 181 6.92 -3.12 24.29
N TRP A 182 7.32 -2.43 25.34
CA TRP A 182 7.46 -0.98 25.33
C TRP A 182 8.52 -0.54 24.32
N LEU A 183 9.68 -1.21 24.29
CA LEU A 183 10.75 -0.89 23.37
C LEU A 183 10.43 -1.25 21.92
N ALA A 184 9.67 -2.33 21.71
CA ALA A 184 9.38 -2.84 20.37
C ALA A 184 8.22 -2.10 19.66
N ASN A 185 7.42 -1.32 20.38
CA ASN A 185 6.22 -0.69 19.84
C ASN A 185 6.32 0.84 19.86
N SER A 186 5.99 1.46 18.73
CA SER A 186 5.95 2.90 18.62
C SER A 186 4.82 3.54 19.45
N LYS A 187 3.71 2.80 19.62
CA LYS A 187 2.61 3.22 20.47
C LYS A 187 2.95 2.86 21.92
N LEU A 188 2.94 3.88 22.78
CA LEU A 188 3.28 3.67 24.19
C LEU A 188 2.19 2.86 24.90
N PRO A 189 2.57 1.76 25.61
CA PRO A 189 1.62 1.04 26.43
C PRO A 189 1.13 1.91 27.60
N ASN A 190 -0.17 1.93 27.80
CA ASN A 190 -0.80 2.74 28.87
C ASN A 190 -1.23 1.83 30.03
N ASP A 191 -0.27 1.50 30.91
CA ASP A 191 -0.56 0.80 32.16
C ASP A 191 0.26 1.41 33.30
N ALA A 192 -0.45 2.07 34.20
CA ALA A 192 0.18 2.81 35.30
C ALA A 192 0.93 1.89 36.28
N GLN A 193 0.44 0.69 36.54
CA GLN A 193 1.05 -0.23 37.51
C GLN A 193 2.34 -0.85 36.97
N LEU A 194 2.33 -1.32 35.72
CA LEU A 194 3.52 -1.85 35.08
C LEU A 194 4.58 -0.76 34.89
N TRP A 195 4.15 0.42 34.49
CA TRP A 195 5.02 1.58 34.30
C TRP A 195 5.73 1.96 35.61
N ALA A 196 4.97 2.06 36.69
CA ALA A 196 5.50 2.38 38.03
C ALA A 196 6.46 1.32 38.55
N LYS A 197 6.12 0.04 38.37
CA LYS A 197 6.96 -1.07 38.82
C LYS A 197 8.26 -1.15 38.02
N TRP A 198 8.20 -0.90 36.72
CA TRP A 198 9.38 -0.85 35.86
C TRP A 198 10.38 0.17 36.40
N TYR A 199 9.90 1.34 36.83
CA TYR A 199 10.72 2.36 37.47
C TYR A 199 11.22 1.96 38.87
N SER A 200 10.33 1.48 39.72
CA SER A 200 10.70 1.12 41.10
C SER A 200 11.68 -0.05 41.18
N ASP A 201 11.67 -0.93 40.17
CA ASP A 201 12.64 -2.03 40.07
C ASP A 201 14.01 -1.57 39.51
N GLY A 202 14.16 -0.28 39.22
CA GLY A 202 15.39 0.29 38.67
C GLY A 202 15.72 -0.14 37.25
N LYS A 203 14.73 -0.66 36.52
CA LYS A 203 14.92 -1.18 35.15
C LYS A 203 14.60 -0.16 34.07
N ARG A 204 13.83 0.89 34.40
CA ARG A 204 13.53 1.98 33.46
C ARG A 204 14.68 2.98 33.52
N THR A 205 15.68 2.76 32.70
CA THR A 205 16.89 3.58 32.63
C THR A 205 16.74 4.74 31.65
N GLN A 206 17.59 5.75 31.78
CA GLN A 206 17.56 6.94 30.90
C GLN A 206 17.85 6.57 29.45
N ASP A 207 18.78 5.64 29.20
CA ASP A 207 19.12 5.20 27.84
C ASP A 207 17.92 4.55 27.13
N LYS A 208 17.07 3.83 27.85
CA LYS A 208 15.84 3.24 27.31
C LYS A 208 14.83 4.32 26.93
N ILE A 209 14.71 5.36 27.74
CA ILE A 209 13.86 6.51 27.43
C ILE A 209 14.37 7.22 26.17
N TYR A 210 15.67 7.46 26.07
CA TYR A 210 16.26 8.05 24.86
C TYR A 210 16.11 7.14 23.63
N GLN A 211 16.19 5.83 23.81
CA GLN A 211 15.94 4.87 22.73
C GLN A 211 14.50 5.00 22.18
N LYS A 212 13.53 5.13 23.06
CA LYS A 212 12.13 5.39 22.67
C LYS A 212 11.99 6.75 21.99
N ALA A 213 12.64 7.77 22.51
CA ALA A 213 12.63 9.09 21.90
C ALA A 213 13.23 9.08 20.49
N GLU A 214 14.31 8.34 20.28
CA GLU A 214 14.92 8.14 18.95
C GLU A 214 13.93 7.52 17.96
N GLU A 215 13.20 6.49 18.39
CA GLU A 215 12.19 5.83 17.57
C GLU A 215 11.04 6.78 17.21
N LEU A 216 10.49 7.49 18.18
CA LEU A 216 9.43 8.47 17.96
C LEU A 216 9.90 9.61 17.05
N PHE A 217 11.14 10.03 17.22
CA PHE A 217 11.76 11.06 16.40
C PHE A 217 11.90 10.61 14.94
N ALA A 218 12.35 9.37 14.71
CA ALA A 218 12.46 8.79 13.37
C ALA A 218 11.12 8.73 12.65
N GLN A 219 10.02 8.56 13.40
CA GLN A 219 8.65 8.53 12.88
C GLN A 219 8.03 9.92 12.74
N ASN A 220 8.76 10.98 13.08
CA ASN A 220 8.25 12.35 13.10
C ASN A 220 7.03 12.51 14.01
N ASP A 221 7.02 11.81 15.15
CA ASP A 221 5.89 11.74 16.06
C ASP A 221 6.05 12.73 17.25
N ALA A 222 5.68 13.98 17.01
CA ALA A 222 5.74 15.02 18.04
C ALA A 222 4.72 14.76 19.16
N ASN A 223 3.55 14.22 18.83
CA ASN A 223 2.52 13.89 19.82
C ASN A 223 2.98 12.76 20.73
N GLY A 224 3.60 11.73 20.17
CA GLY A 224 4.19 10.64 20.93
C GLY A 224 5.30 11.13 21.86
N MET A 225 6.12 12.06 21.40
CA MET A 225 7.18 12.67 22.22
C MET A 225 6.60 13.44 23.42
N ALA A 226 5.55 14.22 23.18
CA ALA A 226 4.83 14.95 24.23
C ALA A 226 4.19 13.99 25.24
N LEU A 227 3.62 12.88 24.77
CA LEU A 227 3.05 11.85 25.62
C LEU A 227 4.11 11.20 26.51
N LEU A 228 5.27 10.87 25.95
CA LEU A 228 6.40 10.32 26.71
C LEU A 228 6.83 11.27 27.84
N SER A 229 6.95 12.56 27.54
CA SER A 229 7.26 13.60 28.54
C SER A 229 6.20 13.63 29.63
N SER A 230 4.92 13.57 29.27
CA SER A 230 3.80 13.58 30.20
C SER A 230 3.83 12.37 31.14
N GLU A 231 4.12 11.18 30.60
CA GLU A 231 4.21 9.94 31.40
C GLU A 231 5.37 10.00 32.41
N LEU A 232 6.52 10.52 31.99
CA LEU A 232 7.66 10.71 32.89
C LEU A 232 7.36 11.70 34.01
N ASN A 233 6.60 12.76 33.72
CA ASN A 233 6.31 13.84 34.69
C ASN A 233 5.30 13.41 35.77
N LYS A 234 4.54 12.33 35.56
CA LYS A 234 3.57 11.80 36.52
C LYS A 234 4.21 11.07 37.71
N ILE A 235 5.47 10.69 37.59
CA ILE A 235 6.20 10.00 38.65
C ILE A 235 7.08 11.01 39.36
N ASP A 236 7.12 11.01 40.68
CA ASP A 236 8.04 11.81 41.48
C ASP A 236 9.47 11.53 41.01
N SER A 237 9.93 12.38 40.09
CA SER A 237 11.19 12.18 39.41
C SER A 237 12.35 12.75 40.20
N ALA A 238 13.42 11.96 40.29
CA ALA A 238 14.71 12.43 40.72
C ALA A 238 15.24 13.54 39.79
N LYS A 239 16.21 14.34 40.23
CA LYS A 239 16.84 15.41 39.42
C LYS A 239 17.32 14.92 38.07
N GLU A 240 17.65 13.65 37.93
CA GLU A 240 18.08 13.01 36.69
C GLU A 240 16.98 13.02 35.60
N ASP A 241 15.72 12.87 36.01
CA ASP A 241 14.59 12.90 35.08
C ASP A 241 14.28 14.32 34.59
N GLU A 242 14.65 15.35 35.33
CA GLU A 242 14.49 16.76 34.92
C GLU A 242 15.30 17.04 33.64
N MET A 243 16.53 16.53 33.57
CA MET A 243 17.38 16.65 32.37
C MET A 243 16.78 15.92 31.18
N VAL A 244 16.31 14.69 31.38
CA VAL A 244 15.63 13.91 30.34
C VAL A 244 14.40 14.65 29.83
N LEU A 245 13.55 15.16 30.74
CA LEU A 245 12.36 15.93 30.36
C LEU A 245 12.71 17.19 29.56
N ALA A 246 13.75 17.91 29.94
CA ALA A 246 14.21 19.09 29.21
C ALA A 246 14.64 18.72 27.79
N ASN A 247 15.34 17.59 27.63
CA ASN A 247 15.78 17.11 26.31
C ASN A 247 14.62 16.62 25.46
N LEU A 248 13.64 15.94 26.05
CA LEU A 248 12.43 15.52 25.34
C LEU A 248 11.64 16.71 24.79
N LYS A 249 11.58 17.82 25.55
CA LYS A 249 10.96 19.07 25.09
C LYS A 249 11.72 19.69 23.92
N ARG A 250 13.05 19.62 23.95
CA ARG A 250 13.89 20.10 22.85
C ARG A 250 13.68 19.23 21.60
N PHE A 251 13.57 17.90 21.76
CA PHE A 251 13.25 17.00 20.66
C PHE A 251 11.89 17.32 20.04
N GLU A 252 10.88 17.55 20.87
CA GLU A 252 9.54 17.95 20.42
C GLU A 252 9.59 19.26 19.62
N SER A 253 10.34 20.23 20.11
CA SER A 253 10.52 21.51 19.41
C SER A 253 11.17 21.33 18.04
N LEU A 254 12.19 20.49 17.94
CA LEU A 254 12.85 20.18 16.67
C LEU A 254 11.90 19.46 15.69
N LEU A 255 11.06 18.56 16.19
CA LEU A 255 10.07 17.88 15.37
C LEU A 255 9.04 18.85 14.81
N LYS A 256 8.56 19.77 15.64
CA LYS A 256 7.56 20.78 15.23
C LYS A 256 8.13 21.85 14.32
N ASN A 257 9.37 22.27 14.56
CA ASN A 257 10.00 23.35 13.81
C ASN A 257 11.48 23.04 13.52
N PRO A 258 11.77 22.30 12.46
CA PRO A 258 13.16 21.98 12.10
C PRO A 258 14.04 23.20 11.83
N ALA A 259 13.46 24.35 11.49
CA ALA A 259 14.20 25.58 11.23
C ALA A 259 14.97 26.07 12.46
N THR A 260 14.59 25.62 13.65
CA THR A 260 15.27 25.98 14.90
C THR A 260 16.53 25.13 15.19
N LEU A 261 16.90 24.24 14.31
CA LEU A 261 18.06 23.36 14.51
C LEU A 261 19.34 24.15 14.88
N PRO A 262 19.69 25.25 14.22
CA PRO A 262 20.90 26.00 14.58
C PRO A 262 20.92 26.49 16.03
N GLU A 263 19.76 26.88 16.56
CA GLU A 263 19.64 27.39 17.93
C GLU A 263 19.59 26.26 18.96
N LEU A 264 18.84 25.21 18.67
CA LEU A 264 18.64 24.10 19.61
C LEU A 264 19.81 23.12 19.63
N ALA A 265 20.52 22.98 18.51
CA ALA A 265 21.71 22.11 18.44
C ALA A 265 22.78 22.54 19.45
N ASP A 266 22.98 23.84 19.62
CA ASP A 266 23.97 24.36 20.59
C ASP A 266 23.58 24.13 22.06
N ARG A 267 22.29 23.89 22.32
CA ARG A 267 21.74 23.70 23.65
C ARG A 267 21.46 22.27 24.04
N LEU A 268 21.47 21.36 23.07
CA LEU A 268 21.31 19.93 23.34
C LEU A 268 22.66 19.35 23.77
N PRO A 269 22.76 18.88 25.00
CA PRO A 269 24.03 18.28 25.44
C PRO A 269 24.29 16.96 24.74
N LEU A 270 25.56 16.66 24.50
CA LEU A 270 26.01 15.33 24.11
C LEU A 270 26.00 14.44 25.37
N ILE A 271 24.99 13.64 25.54
CA ILE A 271 24.86 12.74 26.68
C ILE A 271 25.32 11.35 26.27
N GLU A 272 26.33 10.85 26.98
CA GLU A 272 26.86 9.51 26.77
C GLU A 272 26.31 8.55 27.82
N GLU A 273 25.72 7.46 27.37
CA GLU A 273 25.28 6.36 28.22
C GLU A 273 25.64 5.04 27.52
N ASN A 274 26.23 4.11 28.26
CA ASN A 274 26.65 2.80 27.74
C ASN A 274 27.53 2.91 26.48
N ASN A 275 28.47 3.86 26.48
CA ASN A 275 29.40 4.17 25.38
C ASN A 275 28.68 4.64 24.09
N LYS A 276 27.47 5.18 24.20
CA LYS A 276 26.70 5.73 23.09
C LYS A 276 26.21 7.13 23.43
N ILE A 277 26.31 8.07 22.49
CA ILE A 277 25.73 9.40 22.63
C ILE A 277 24.22 9.32 22.33
N VAL A 278 23.41 9.35 23.39
CA VAL A 278 21.98 9.08 23.31
C VAL A 278 21.12 10.23 22.76
N THR A 279 21.69 11.44 22.65
CA THR A 279 20.98 12.63 22.14
C THR A 279 21.34 12.96 20.69
N LYS A 280 22.33 12.31 20.13
CA LYS A 280 22.90 12.60 18.80
C LYS A 280 21.87 12.47 17.66
N PHE A 281 20.94 11.52 17.78
CA PHE A 281 19.93 11.25 16.74
C PHE A 281 19.11 12.50 16.40
N ALA A 282 18.85 13.37 17.40
CA ALA A 282 18.01 14.55 17.21
C ALA A 282 18.61 15.51 16.19
N VAL A 283 19.93 15.73 16.24
CA VAL A 283 20.62 16.56 15.28
C VAL A 283 20.77 15.85 13.94
N VAL A 284 21.18 14.59 13.97
CA VAL A 284 21.41 13.79 12.77
C VAL A 284 20.14 13.71 11.90
N GLN A 285 19.00 13.43 12.52
CA GLN A 285 17.75 13.24 11.80
C GLN A 285 17.03 14.54 11.46
N THR A 286 17.27 15.60 12.19
CA THR A 286 16.66 16.91 11.89
C THR A 286 17.31 17.60 10.71
N PHE A 287 18.58 17.36 10.44
CA PHE A 287 19.32 18.07 9.40
C PHE A 287 18.65 18.01 8.02
N PRO A 288 18.23 16.86 7.49
CA PRO A 288 17.52 16.83 6.19
C PRO A 288 16.23 17.65 6.20
N ARG A 289 15.50 17.66 7.31
CA ARG A 289 14.27 18.45 7.47
C ARG A 289 14.58 19.95 7.54
N TYR A 290 15.66 20.29 8.22
CA TYR A 290 16.16 21.66 8.29
C TYR A 290 16.50 22.19 6.89
N LEU A 291 17.17 21.40 6.06
CA LEU A 291 17.51 21.80 4.70
C LEU A 291 16.27 22.17 3.87
N ARG A 292 15.14 21.49 4.12
CA ARG A 292 13.88 21.82 3.43
C ARG A 292 13.32 23.19 3.79
N THR A 293 13.71 23.75 4.93
CA THR A 293 13.31 25.10 5.33
C THR A 293 14.12 26.20 4.63
N LEU A 294 15.22 25.82 3.99
CA LEU A 294 16.06 26.73 3.23
C LEU A 294 15.60 26.82 1.77
N SER A 295 15.79 27.99 1.16
CA SER A 295 15.45 28.18 -0.25
C SER A 295 16.39 27.38 -1.15
N GLU A 296 15.84 26.59 -2.08
CA GLU A 296 16.62 25.88 -3.10
C GLU A 296 17.43 26.82 -3.98
N THR A 297 16.98 28.08 -4.12
CA THR A 297 17.57 29.11 -4.98
C THR A 297 18.50 30.05 -4.23
N MET A 298 18.94 29.68 -3.01
CA MET A 298 19.88 30.52 -2.29
C MET A 298 21.15 30.76 -3.13
N LYS A 299 21.78 31.91 -2.94
CA LYS A 299 22.87 32.35 -3.84
C LYS A 299 24.10 31.43 -3.85
N GLU A 300 24.54 30.99 -2.67
CA GLU A 300 25.77 30.24 -2.54
C GLU A 300 25.61 29.10 -1.53
N PRO A 301 24.99 27.98 -1.95
CA PRO A 301 24.93 26.81 -1.05
C PRO A 301 26.31 26.35 -0.68
N ASN A 302 26.58 26.20 0.63
CA ASN A 302 27.89 25.81 1.14
C ASN A 302 27.73 24.76 2.25
N PHE A 303 28.35 23.63 2.07
CA PHE A 303 28.29 22.53 3.04
C PHE A 303 29.25 22.69 4.23
N ALA A 304 30.28 23.55 4.11
CA ALA A 304 31.32 23.66 5.13
C ALA A 304 30.79 23.99 6.54
N PRO A 305 29.81 24.90 6.74
CA PRO A 305 29.25 25.14 8.08
C PRO A 305 28.62 23.89 8.69
N TYR A 306 27.97 23.08 7.88
CA TYR A 306 27.28 21.85 8.35
C TYR A 306 28.28 20.73 8.63
N GLN A 307 29.39 20.72 7.91
CA GLN A 307 30.51 19.81 8.20
C GLN A 307 31.10 20.13 9.59
N GLN A 308 31.17 21.42 9.95
CA GLN A 308 31.58 21.82 11.29
C GLN A 308 30.59 21.40 12.36
N TRP A 309 29.27 21.51 12.09
CA TRP A 309 28.25 20.96 13.00
C TRP A 309 28.43 19.47 13.21
N ALA A 310 28.64 18.75 12.11
CA ALA A 310 28.85 17.30 12.15
C ALA A 310 30.03 16.94 13.04
N LYS A 311 31.12 17.69 12.94
CA LYS A 311 32.32 17.50 13.76
C LYS A 311 32.04 17.78 15.24
N ASN A 312 31.37 18.90 15.54
CA ASN A 312 31.01 19.26 16.90
C ASN A 312 30.12 18.20 17.56
N TRP A 313 29.23 17.59 16.80
CA TRP A 313 28.32 16.54 17.27
C TRP A 313 28.91 15.14 17.17
N GLN A 314 30.20 15.02 16.81
CA GLN A 314 30.91 13.74 16.71
C GLN A 314 30.19 12.75 15.79
N LEU A 315 29.73 13.21 14.64
CA LEU A 315 29.10 12.36 13.65
C LEU A 315 30.15 11.38 13.08
N THR A 316 29.68 10.16 12.79
CA THR A 316 30.51 9.18 12.07
C THR A 316 30.66 9.60 10.61
N ASP A 317 31.65 9.03 9.92
CA ASP A 317 31.85 9.28 8.49
C ASP A 317 30.59 8.92 7.67
N ALA A 318 29.92 7.84 8.05
CA ALA A 318 28.68 7.43 7.41
C ALA A 318 27.57 8.48 7.60
N GLN A 319 27.44 9.05 8.79
CA GLN A 319 26.43 10.10 9.08
C GLN A 319 26.76 11.39 8.34
N ILE A 320 28.03 11.77 8.25
CA ILE A 320 28.47 12.94 7.48
C ILE A 320 28.17 12.72 5.99
N ARG A 321 28.41 11.54 5.49
CA ARG A 321 28.07 11.18 4.10
C ARG A 321 26.57 11.34 3.84
N GLU A 322 25.73 10.85 4.72
CA GLU A 322 24.26 11.00 4.59
C GLU A 322 23.84 12.47 4.61
N TRP A 323 24.46 13.30 5.44
CA TRP A 323 24.24 14.74 5.47
C TRP A 323 24.62 15.41 4.15
N GLU A 324 25.76 15.04 3.59
CA GLU A 324 26.23 15.58 2.31
C GLU A 324 25.29 15.18 1.17
N ILE A 325 24.83 13.91 1.16
CA ILE A 325 23.84 13.43 0.20
C ILE A 325 22.54 14.25 0.30
N ALA A 326 22.05 14.47 1.51
CA ALA A 326 20.85 15.27 1.73
C ALA A 326 21.03 16.73 1.26
N PHE A 327 22.19 17.32 1.53
CA PHE A 327 22.55 18.67 1.11
C PHE A 327 22.58 18.79 -0.41
N LEU A 328 23.28 17.87 -1.08
CA LEU A 328 23.35 17.83 -2.55
C LEU A 328 21.97 17.60 -3.15
N GLY A 329 21.15 16.76 -2.54
CA GLY A 329 19.77 16.55 -3.01
C GLY A 329 18.91 17.80 -2.92
N ARG A 330 19.03 18.55 -1.81
CA ARG A 330 18.25 19.78 -1.62
C ARG A 330 18.60 20.86 -2.64
N PHE A 331 19.89 21.08 -2.88
CA PHE A 331 20.37 22.15 -3.75
C PHE A 331 20.75 21.68 -5.15
N PHE A 332 20.35 20.46 -5.52
CA PHE A 332 20.80 19.81 -6.75
C PHE A 332 20.65 20.67 -8.00
N ASP A 333 19.51 21.36 -8.14
CA ASP A 333 19.19 22.18 -9.30
C ASP A 333 19.60 23.66 -9.14
N ASN A 334 20.35 24.00 -8.09
CA ASN A 334 20.81 25.37 -7.87
C ASN A 334 21.71 25.80 -9.03
N GLU A 335 21.51 27.02 -9.51
CA GLU A 335 22.17 27.54 -10.72
C GLU A 335 23.55 28.17 -10.47
N ASN A 336 24.01 28.23 -9.20
CA ASN A 336 25.34 28.79 -8.90
C ASN A 336 26.43 27.93 -9.54
N PRO A 337 27.27 28.50 -10.43
CA PRO A 337 28.29 27.72 -11.16
C PRO A 337 29.34 27.05 -10.26
N ASN A 338 29.76 27.71 -9.19
CA ASN A 338 30.73 27.14 -8.24
C ASN A 338 30.13 25.95 -7.49
N PHE A 339 28.84 26.07 -7.09
CA PHE A 339 28.14 24.96 -6.47
C PHE A 339 27.99 23.78 -7.42
N GLN A 340 27.62 24.03 -8.67
CA GLN A 340 27.46 22.95 -9.67
C GLN A 340 28.75 22.19 -9.90
N GLN A 341 29.88 22.91 -9.98
CA GLN A 341 31.19 22.28 -10.13
C GLN A 341 31.55 21.42 -8.92
N TRP A 342 31.32 21.94 -7.73
CA TRP A 342 31.54 21.20 -6.49
C TRP A 342 30.59 19.98 -6.38
N ARG A 343 29.31 20.17 -6.69
CA ARG A 343 28.32 19.10 -6.73
C ARG A 343 28.78 17.94 -7.60
N ASP A 344 29.20 18.24 -8.82
CA ASP A 344 29.61 17.21 -9.78
C ASP A 344 30.83 16.43 -9.28
N ALA A 345 31.80 17.13 -8.69
CA ALA A 345 32.97 16.48 -8.08
C ALA A 345 32.58 15.59 -6.91
N GLU A 346 31.66 16.04 -6.05
CA GLU A 346 31.20 15.29 -4.88
C GLU A 346 30.36 14.07 -5.27
N ILE A 347 29.54 14.17 -6.30
CA ILE A 347 28.76 13.01 -6.81
C ILE A 347 29.72 11.88 -7.21
N LEU A 348 30.81 12.20 -7.89
CA LEU A 348 31.81 11.21 -8.31
C LEU A 348 32.54 10.58 -7.12
N LYS A 349 32.77 11.34 -6.06
CA LYS A 349 33.38 10.84 -4.82
C LYS A 349 32.44 9.97 -4.00
N LEU A 350 31.20 10.41 -3.82
CA LEU A 350 30.21 9.75 -2.94
C LEU A 350 29.73 8.43 -3.48
N LYS A 351 29.66 8.27 -4.80
CA LYS A 351 29.16 7.06 -5.46
C LYS A 351 27.81 6.62 -4.92
N ALA A 352 26.94 7.59 -4.65
CA ALA A 352 25.56 7.35 -4.25
C ALA A 352 24.69 7.33 -5.50
N ASP A 353 24.18 6.17 -5.87
CA ASP A 353 23.46 5.96 -7.13
C ASP A 353 22.26 6.91 -7.28
N ASN A 354 21.54 7.23 -6.21
CA ASN A 354 20.41 8.15 -6.28
C ASN A 354 20.83 9.53 -6.82
N LEU A 355 21.97 10.06 -6.40
CA LEU A 355 22.49 11.33 -6.91
C LEU A 355 23.08 11.17 -8.31
N THR A 356 23.78 10.08 -8.58
CA THR A 356 24.36 9.80 -9.89
C THR A 356 23.26 9.65 -10.94
N GLU A 357 22.19 8.95 -10.63
CA GLU A 357 21.03 8.81 -11.52
C GLU A 357 20.36 10.15 -11.79
N ARG A 358 20.21 10.96 -10.76
CA ARG A 358 19.65 12.32 -10.92
C ARG A 358 20.54 13.19 -11.80
N ARG A 359 21.87 13.05 -11.65
CA ARG A 359 22.82 13.78 -12.49
C ARG A 359 22.80 13.29 -13.93
N LEU A 360 22.60 11.98 -14.14
CA LEU A 360 22.39 11.40 -15.47
C LEU A 360 21.17 12.00 -16.16
N ARG A 361 20.05 12.11 -15.45
CA ARG A 361 18.83 12.72 -15.99
C ARG A 361 19.06 14.18 -16.39
N MET A 362 19.80 14.92 -15.58
CA MET A 362 20.19 16.29 -15.90
C MET A 362 21.06 16.34 -17.16
N ALA A 363 22.05 15.48 -17.27
CA ALA A 363 22.92 15.39 -18.47
C ALA A 363 22.11 15.04 -19.72
N ILE A 364 21.10 14.19 -19.60
CA ILE A 364 20.22 13.80 -20.70
C ILE A 364 19.44 15.02 -21.22
N TRP A 365 18.77 15.77 -20.35
CA TRP A 365 17.99 16.91 -20.82
C TRP A 365 18.87 18.09 -21.25
N GLN A 366 20.09 18.22 -20.72
CA GLN A 366 21.08 19.20 -21.17
C GLN A 366 21.83 18.76 -22.42
N LYS A 367 21.67 17.52 -22.84
CA LYS A 367 22.36 16.91 -23.99
C LYS A 367 23.89 16.96 -23.83
N THR A 368 24.36 16.70 -22.61
CA THR A 368 25.80 16.62 -22.31
C THR A 368 26.26 15.15 -22.21
N ASP A 369 27.55 14.93 -22.14
CA ASP A 369 28.13 13.59 -22.13
C ASP A 369 27.69 12.79 -20.90
N LEU A 370 27.17 11.58 -21.12
CA LEU A 370 26.68 10.68 -20.06
C LEU A 370 27.80 9.78 -19.50
N THR A 371 28.90 9.65 -20.23
CA THR A 371 29.94 8.65 -19.94
C THR A 371 30.48 8.72 -18.51
N PRO A 372 30.85 9.90 -17.96
CA PRO A 372 31.36 9.97 -16.59
C PRO A 372 30.36 9.47 -15.56
N TRP A 373 29.09 9.78 -15.77
CA TRP A 373 28.02 9.46 -14.84
C TRP A 373 27.61 7.98 -14.91
N LEU A 374 27.56 7.43 -16.14
CA LEU A 374 27.31 5.99 -16.32
C LEU A 374 28.41 5.15 -15.65
N ASN A 375 29.67 5.58 -15.80
CA ASN A 375 30.81 4.89 -15.18
C ASN A 375 30.81 5.03 -13.65
N ALA A 376 30.22 6.08 -13.11
CA ALA A 376 30.13 6.32 -11.67
C ALA A 376 29.03 5.52 -10.97
N LEU A 377 28.10 4.94 -11.71
CA LEU A 377 27.08 4.07 -11.14
C LEU A 377 27.70 2.81 -10.54
N SER A 378 27.07 2.29 -9.48
CA SER A 378 27.40 0.95 -8.97
C SER A 378 27.18 -0.11 -10.05
N ILE A 379 27.75 -1.30 -9.86
CA ILE A 379 27.53 -2.45 -10.76
C ILE A 379 26.04 -2.72 -10.88
N GLU A 380 25.31 -2.70 -9.77
CA GLU A 380 23.86 -2.88 -9.74
C GLU A 380 23.13 -1.79 -10.54
N GLY A 381 23.52 -0.53 -10.37
CA GLY A 381 22.96 0.60 -11.12
C GLY A 381 23.18 0.49 -12.61
N GLN A 382 24.37 0.07 -13.04
CA GLN A 382 24.71 -0.12 -14.44
C GLN A 382 23.89 -1.23 -15.11
N GLN A 383 23.40 -2.21 -14.35
CA GLN A 383 22.62 -3.34 -14.83
C GLN A 383 21.14 -3.05 -14.98
N LYS A 384 20.66 -1.92 -14.48
CA LYS A 384 19.26 -1.51 -14.67
C LYS A 384 18.95 -1.35 -16.16
N GLN A 385 17.76 -1.73 -16.56
CA GLN A 385 17.31 -1.62 -17.97
C GLN A 385 17.53 -0.22 -18.54
N GLU A 386 17.16 0.80 -17.76
CA GLU A 386 17.32 2.20 -18.12
C GLU A 386 18.76 2.54 -18.49
N TRP A 387 19.71 2.17 -17.62
CA TRP A 387 21.11 2.58 -17.82
C TRP A 387 21.83 1.70 -18.83
N ARG A 388 21.41 0.46 -19.04
CA ARG A 388 21.87 -0.35 -20.17
C ARG A 388 21.45 0.27 -21.49
N TYR A 389 20.22 0.76 -21.58
CA TYR A 389 19.73 1.46 -22.76
C TYR A 389 20.55 2.73 -23.05
N TRP A 390 20.75 3.58 -22.05
CA TRP A 390 21.52 4.82 -22.21
C TRP A 390 23.00 4.55 -22.48
N GLN A 391 23.57 3.50 -21.94
CA GLN A 391 24.91 3.06 -22.30
C GLN A 391 25.00 2.70 -23.78
N ALA A 392 24.05 1.90 -24.28
CA ALA A 392 24.00 1.53 -25.70
C ALA A 392 23.88 2.77 -26.60
N LYS A 393 23.00 3.70 -26.25
CA LYS A 393 22.82 4.94 -27.03
C LYS A 393 24.06 5.83 -27.00
N THR A 394 24.75 5.92 -25.87
CA THR A 394 25.93 6.75 -25.70
C THR A 394 27.09 6.29 -26.57
N ILE A 395 27.28 4.99 -26.73
CA ILE A 395 28.39 4.42 -27.51
C ILE A 395 28.05 4.14 -28.98
N ALA A 396 26.82 4.44 -29.41
CA ALA A 396 26.31 4.03 -30.71
C ALA A 396 27.18 4.43 -31.89
N LYS A 397 27.75 5.63 -31.89
CA LYS A 397 28.62 6.14 -32.95
C LYS A 397 30.02 5.54 -32.90
N ARG A 398 30.49 5.18 -31.72
CA ARG A 398 31.85 4.66 -31.47
C ARG A 398 31.94 3.15 -31.66
N ASP A 399 30.93 2.42 -31.21
CA ASP A 399 30.88 0.98 -31.20
C ASP A 399 29.46 0.48 -31.51
N SER A 400 29.08 0.52 -32.80
CA SER A 400 27.73 0.14 -33.26
C SER A 400 27.45 -1.34 -33.02
N LYS A 401 28.48 -2.19 -33.05
CA LYS A 401 28.33 -3.64 -32.79
C LYS A 401 27.90 -3.90 -31.35
N LYS A 402 28.57 -3.27 -30.39
CA LYS A 402 28.25 -3.41 -28.97
C LYS A 402 26.87 -2.81 -28.65
N THR A 403 26.53 -1.69 -29.26
CA THR A 403 25.19 -1.10 -29.14
C THR A 403 24.12 -2.09 -29.56
N LYS A 404 24.29 -2.74 -30.71
CA LYS A 404 23.34 -3.75 -31.20
C LYS A 404 23.24 -4.95 -30.26
N GLU A 405 24.36 -5.40 -29.70
CA GLU A 405 24.38 -6.50 -28.74
C GLU A 405 23.59 -6.15 -27.47
N ILE A 406 23.80 -4.97 -26.92
CA ILE A 406 23.10 -4.50 -25.71
C ILE A 406 21.61 -4.37 -25.98
N LEU A 407 21.22 -3.70 -27.09
CA LEU A 407 19.83 -3.52 -27.45
C LEU A 407 19.10 -4.85 -27.73
N THR A 408 19.78 -5.79 -28.36
CA THR A 408 19.22 -7.13 -28.63
C THR A 408 18.94 -7.88 -27.35
N ALA A 409 19.90 -7.89 -26.41
CA ALA A 409 19.71 -8.51 -25.11
C ALA A 409 18.56 -7.85 -24.33
N LEU A 410 18.53 -6.52 -24.34
CA LEU A 410 17.51 -5.75 -23.64
C LEU A 410 16.11 -6.00 -24.21
N SER A 411 15.98 -6.11 -25.55
CA SER A 411 14.70 -6.35 -26.23
C SER A 411 14.06 -7.70 -25.89
N ASN A 412 14.81 -8.63 -25.29
CA ASN A 412 14.29 -9.91 -24.84
C ASN A 412 13.73 -9.85 -23.40
N GLU A 413 13.73 -8.68 -22.78
CA GLU A 413 13.19 -8.46 -21.45
C GLU A 413 11.84 -7.73 -21.50
N ARG A 414 11.16 -7.62 -20.37
CA ARG A 414 9.91 -6.89 -20.25
C ARG A 414 10.17 -5.50 -19.66
N GLY A 415 9.52 -4.51 -20.23
CA GLY A 415 9.55 -3.16 -19.70
C GLY A 415 9.61 -2.09 -20.77
N PHE A 416 9.60 -0.84 -20.33
CA PHE A 416 9.62 0.32 -21.22
C PHE A 416 10.93 0.40 -22.05
N TYR A 417 12.09 0.24 -21.38
CA TYR A 417 13.37 0.31 -22.07
C TYR A 417 13.61 -0.88 -23.01
N PRO A 418 13.18 -2.11 -22.69
CA PRO A 418 13.12 -3.19 -23.69
C PRO A 418 12.27 -2.85 -24.90
N MET A 419 11.14 -2.19 -24.73
CA MET A 419 10.31 -1.72 -25.85
C MET A 419 11.07 -0.67 -26.70
N LEU A 420 11.75 0.27 -26.06
CA LEU A 420 12.60 1.24 -26.74
C LEU A 420 13.72 0.53 -27.51
N ALA A 421 14.37 -0.44 -26.93
CA ALA A 421 15.42 -1.22 -27.56
C ALA A 421 14.91 -1.92 -28.83
N ALA A 422 13.75 -2.58 -28.73
CA ALA A 422 13.11 -3.22 -29.86
C ALA A 422 12.77 -2.21 -30.97
N THR A 423 12.28 -1.04 -30.61
CA THR A 423 11.96 0.03 -31.55
C THR A 423 13.21 0.59 -32.23
N LYS A 424 14.31 0.74 -31.49
CA LYS A 424 15.60 1.16 -32.04
C LYS A 424 16.19 0.14 -33.00
N LEU A 425 16.02 -1.14 -32.73
CA LEU A 425 16.48 -2.23 -33.61
C LEU A 425 15.65 -2.33 -34.89
N HIS A 426 14.35 -2.02 -34.80
CA HIS A 426 13.41 -2.15 -35.90
C HIS A 426 12.58 -0.85 -36.07
N PRO A 427 13.23 0.25 -36.46
CA PRO A 427 12.58 1.57 -36.47
C PRO A 427 11.45 1.69 -37.49
N LYS A 428 11.57 1.00 -38.63
CA LYS A 428 10.57 1.05 -39.71
C LYS A 428 9.24 0.41 -39.29
N THR A 429 9.29 -0.63 -38.48
CA THR A 429 8.12 -1.38 -38.03
C THR A 429 7.66 -0.99 -36.64
N ARG A 430 8.32 -0.01 -36.00
CA ARG A 430 8.05 0.42 -34.61
C ARG A 430 8.10 -0.76 -33.62
N GLY A 431 9.15 -1.58 -33.75
CA GLY A 431 9.34 -2.72 -32.85
C GLY A 431 8.33 -3.86 -33.05
N ASN A 432 7.67 -3.92 -34.21
CA ASN A 432 6.79 -5.03 -34.52
C ASN A 432 7.53 -6.36 -34.32
N GLY A 433 6.87 -7.31 -33.66
CA GLY A 433 7.50 -8.55 -33.24
C GLY A 433 8.13 -8.51 -31.86
N TYR A 434 8.08 -7.38 -31.16
CA TYR A 434 8.48 -7.36 -29.74
C TYR A 434 7.56 -8.28 -28.94
N ASP A 435 8.15 -9.28 -28.30
CA ASP A 435 7.43 -10.32 -27.57
C ASP A 435 7.78 -10.36 -26.07
N PHE A 436 8.47 -9.34 -25.57
CA PHE A 436 8.92 -9.24 -24.17
C PHE A 436 9.58 -10.55 -23.65
N GLY A 437 10.34 -11.22 -24.52
CA GLY A 437 11.02 -12.49 -24.21
C GLY A 437 10.09 -13.70 -24.07
N GLN A 438 8.84 -13.58 -24.50
CA GLN A 438 7.84 -14.65 -24.44
C GLN A 438 7.16 -14.80 -25.79
N PRO A 439 7.67 -15.68 -26.69
CA PRO A 439 7.04 -15.87 -28.00
C PRO A 439 5.60 -16.40 -27.89
N GLU A 440 5.28 -17.07 -26.79
CA GLU A 440 3.92 -17.50 -26.48
C GLU A 440 3.53 -17.04 -25.06
N LEU A 441 2.28 -16.59 -24.91
CA LEU A 441 1.77 -16.22 -23.60
C LEU A 441 1.65 -17.45 -22.70
N LEU A 442 2.13 -17.35 -21.48
CA LEU A 442 2.00 -18.40 -20.48
C LEU A 442 0.55 -18.49 -20.01
N ILE A 443 0.02 -19.71 -19.98
CA ILE A 443 -1.35 -20.00 -19.57
C ILE A 443 -1.33 -20.47 -18.11
N ALA A 444 -2.12 -19.80 -17.27
CA ALA A 444 -2.25 -20.16 -15.86
C ALA A 444 -3.02 -21.47 -15.70
N PRO A 445 -2.73 -22.26 -14.66
CA PRO A 445 -3.55 -23.43 -14.33
C PRO A 445 -5.01 -23.03 -14.10
N SER A 446 -5.93 -23.95 -14.41
CA SER A 446 -7.37 -23.72 -14.19
C SER A 446 -7.85 -24.43 -12.94
N ILE A 447 -8.76 -23.80 -12.22
CA ILE A 447 -9.45 -24.41 -11.07
C ILE A 447 -10.26 -25.65 -11.48
N SER A 448 -10.67 -25.72 -12.75
CA SER A 448 -11.41 -26.86 -13.30
C SER A 448 -10.51 -28.02 -13.72
N ASP A 449 -9.19 -27.89 -13.61
CA ASP A 449 -8.25 -28.97 -13.88
C ASP A 449 -8.50 -30.14 -12.93
N PRO A 450 -8.74 -31.35 -13.41
CA PRO A 450 -9.01 -32.52 -12.57
C PRO A 450 -7.93 -32.78 -11.50
N TYR A 451 -6.70 -32.41 -11.76
CA TYR A 451 -5.60 -32.56 -10.80
C TYR A 451 -5.84 -31.79 -9.50
N TRP A 452 -6.53 -30.67 -9.60
CA TRP A 452 -6.80 -29.80 -8.44
C TRP A 452 -8.21 -29.96 -7.86
N ALA A 453 -9.05 -30.85 -8.41
CA ALA A 453 -10.49 -30.91 -8.10
C ALA A 453 -10.78 -31.03 -6.59
N ASP A 454 -10.07 -31.89 -5.87
CA ASP A 454 -10.27 -32.08 -4.44
C ASP A 454 -9.82 -30.87 -3.62
N GLU A 455 -8.76 -30.21 -4.05
CA GLU A 455 -8.24 -29.01 -3.38
C GLU A 455 -9.22 -27.84 -3.50
N PHE A 456 -9.71 -27.59 -4.71
CA PHE A 456 -10.64 -26.49 -4.94
C PHE A 456 -12.01 -26.73 -4.31
N LYS A 457 -12.41 -27.97 -4.13
CA LYS A 457 -13.60 -28.32 -3.36
C LYS A 457 -13.49 -27.89 -1.90
N LYS A 458 -12.29 -28.00 -1.31
CA LYS A 458 -12.04 -27.56 0.05
C LYS A 458 -12.08 -26.04 0.20
N VAL A 459 -11.67 -25.29 -0.79
CA VAL A 459 -11.62 -23.81 -0.73
C VAL A 459 -12.93 -23.15 -1.20
N ASN A 460 -13.85 -23.90 -1.79
CA ASN A 460 -15.10 -23.36 -2.32
C ASN A 460 -15.93 -22.59 -1.28
N PRO A 461 -16.09 -23.06 -0.03
CA PRO A 461 -16.81 -22.27 0.97
C PRO A 461 -16.22 -20.89 1.20
N ALA A 462 -14.90 -20.75 1.21
CA ALA A 462 -14.23 -19.47 1.33
C ALA A 462 -14.48 -18.57 0.11
N LEU A 463 -14.51 -19.15 -1.09
CA LEU A 463 -14.83 -18.40 -2.31
C LEU A 463 -16.27 -17.89 -2.29
N GLU A 464 -17.21 -18.67 -1.77
CA GLU A 464 -18.61 -18.25 -1.61
C GLU A 464 -18.73 -17.09 -0.60
N GLU A 465 -17.97 -17.13 0.49
CA GLU A 465 -17.90 -16.05 1.47
C GLU A 465 -17.41 -14.76 0.82
N ILE A 466 -16.33 -14.85 0.03
CA ILE A 466 -15.77 -13.71 -0.70
C ILE A 466 -16.79 -13.15 -1.68
N ALA A 467 -17.47 -14.02 -2.44
CA ALA A 467 -18.50 -13.62 -3.39
C ALA A 467 -19.63 -12.85 -2.70
N GLU A 468 -20.09 -13.34 -1.55
CA GLU A 468 -21.17 -12.69 -0.81
C GLU A 468 -20.75 -11.37 -0.20
N LEU A 469 -19.53 -11.27 0.33
CA LEU A 469 -18.99 -10.01 0.83
C LEU A 469 -18.90 -8.97 -0.29
N ARG A 470 -18.48 -9.37 -1.48
CA ARG A 470 -18.46 -8.46 -2.64
C ARG A 470 -19.85 -8.05 -3.08
N GLN A 471 -20.82 -8.96 -3.02
CA GLN A 471 -22.22 -8.65 -3.31
C GLN A 471 -22.78 -7.61 -2.33
N LEU A 472 -22.32 -7.63 -1.09
CA LEU A 472 -22.65 -6.63 -0.07
C LEU A 472 -21.81 -5.36 -0.18
N GLU A 473 -20.97 -5.25 -1.20
CA GLU A 473 -20.04 -4.14 -1.40
C GLU A 473 -19.03 -3.98 -0.25
N ARG A 474 -18.69 -5.08 0.42
CA ARG A 474 -17.69 -5.13 1.49
C ARG A 474 -16.36 -5.61 0.92
N PHE A 475 -15.77 -4.77 0.09
CA PHE A 475 -14.57 -5.13 -0.70
C PHE A 475 -13.32 -5.30 0.16
N GLY A 476 -13.14 -4.49 1.20
CA GLY A 476 -12.03 -4.63 2.13
C GLY A 476 -12.03 -5.97 2.86
N PRO A 477 -13.12 -6.33 3.54
CA PRO A 477 -13.27 -7.66 4.16
C PRO A 477 -13.11 -8.81 3.17
N ALA A 478 -13.64 -8.69 1.96
CA ALA A 478 -13.48 -9.70 0.90
C ALA A 478 -11.99 -9.90 0.56
N LYS A 479 -11.23 -8.83 0.42
CA LYS A 479 -9.79 -8.88 0.13
C LYS A 479 -9.00 -9.52 1.26
N GLN A 480 -9.34 -9.24 2.51
CA GLN A 480 -8.69 -9.87 3.66
C GLN A 480 -8.87 -11.39 3.64
N ARG A 481 -10.07 -11.88 3.34
CA ARG A 481 -10.33 -13.32 3.22
C ARG A 481 -9.65 -13.93 2.01
N TRP A 482 -9.59 -13.21 0.92
CA TRP A 482 -8.87 -13.63 -0.28
C TRP A 482 -7.39 -13.86 0.02
N ARG A 483 -6.75 -12.90 0.67
CA ARG A 483 -5.34 -13.03 1.04
C ARG A 483 -5.10 -14.16 2.04
N PHE A 484 -5.96 -14.28 3.03
CA PHE A 484 -5.91 -15.40 3.99
C PHE A 484 -6.02 -16.74 3.25
N LEU A 485 -6.96 -16.87 2.33
CA LEU A 485 -7.15 -18.09 1.54
C LEU A 485 -5.86 -18.45 0.76
N LEU A 486 -5.30 -17.49 0.04
CA LEU A 486 -4.10 -17.74 -0.77
C LEU A 486 -2.87 -18.07 0.08
N GLU A 487 -2.72 -17.44 1.23
CA GLU A 487 -1.59 -17.67 2.13
C GLU A 487 -1.68 -19.00 2.88
N ASN A 488 -2.88 -19.52 3.10
CA ASN A 488 -3.12 -20.73 3.89
C ASN A 488 -3.48 -21.96 3.05
N LEU A 489 -3.16 -21.95 1.78
CA LEU A 489 -3.32 -23.14 0.92
C LEU A 489 -2.37 -24.25 1.41
N SER A 490 -2.90 -25.46 1.49
CA SER A 490 -2.16 -26.61 1.99
C SER A 490 -1.49 -27.39 0.87
N GLY A 491 -0.45 -28.15 1.23
CA GLY A 491 0.22 -29.08 0.32
C GLY A 491 1.20 -28.45 -0.64
N ASP A 492 1.60 -29.24 -1.65
CA ASP A 492 2.57 -28.85 -2.64
C ASP A 492 1.95 -27.94 -3.72
N ALA A 493 2.80 -27.33 -4.53
CA ALA A 493 2.40 -26.49 -5.68
C ALA A 493 1.55 -25.28 -5.27
N LYS A 494 1.91 -24.62 -4.18
CA LYS A 494 1.19 -23.45 -3.67
C LYS A 494 1.09 -22.31 -4.70
N LYS A 495 2.17 -22.04 -5.41
CA LYS A 495 2.19 -21.00 -6.45
C LYS A 495 1.18 -21.27 -7.56
N GLU A 496 1.14 -22.52 -8.06
CA GLU A 496 0.22 -22.94 -9.11
C GLU A 496 -1.23 -22.87 -8.67
N LYS A 497 -1.52 -23.24 -7.42
CA LYS A 497 -2.85 -23.11 -6.82
C LYS A 497 -3.27 -21.64 -6.69
N GLN A 498 -2.35 -20.79 -6.26
CA GLN A 498 -2.60 -19.34 -6.17
C GLN A 498 -2.89 -18.75 -7.56
N MET A 499 -2.16 -19.18 -8.59
CA MET A 499 -2.41 -18.74 -9.96
C MET A 499 -3.76 -19.22 -10.48
N ALA A 500 -4.15 -20.45 -10.18
CA ALA A 500 -5.46 -20.97 -10.57
C ALA A 500 -6.60 -20.21 -9.92
N LEU A 501 -6.45 -19.84 -8.64
CA LEU A 501 -7.42 -19.01 -7.94
C LEU A 501 -7.44 -17.58 -8.49
N SER A 502 -6.28 -17.03 -8.85
CA SER A 502 -6.19 -15.71 -9.48
C SER A 502 -6.97 -15.70 -10.81
N GLN A 503 -6.82 -16.72 -11.62
CA GLN A 503 -7.58 -16.87 -12.85
C GLN A 503 -9.09 -17.00 -12.58
N TYR A 504 -9.46 -17.82 -11.59
CA TYR A 504 -10.85 -17.93 -11.16
C TYR A 504 -11.45 -16.56 -10.77
N ALA A 505 -10.72 -15.78 -10.00
CA ALA A 505 -11.16 -14.44 -9.61
C ALA A 505 -11.43 -13.56 -10.84
N ASN A 506 -10.53 -13.57 -11.82
CA ASN A 506 -10.73 -12.85 -13.08
C ASN A 506 -11.97 -13.34 -13.84
N GLN A 507 -12.22 -14.65 -13.85
CA GLN A 507 -13.43 -15.23 -14.46
C GLN A 507 -14.72 -14.84 -13.75
N GLN A 508 -14.65 -14.56 -12.44
CA GLN A 508 -15.78 -14.07 -11.65
C GLN A 508 -15.96 -12.55 -11.71
N ASN A 509 -15.14 -11.87 -12.50
CA ASN A 509 -15.09 -10.41 -12.58
C ASN A 509 -14.60 -9.75 -11.26
N TRP A 510 -13.84 -10.49 -10.48
CA TRP A 510 -13.11 -9.97 -9.31
C TRP A 510 -11.69 -9.58 -9.74
N PHE A 511 -11.61 -8.63 -10.66
CA PHE A 511 -10.36 -8.31 -11.35
C PHE A 511 -9.26 -7.80 -10.41
N ASP A 512 -9.62 -7.03 -9.42
CA ASP A 512 -8.70 -6.58 -8.39
C ASP A 512 -8.09 -7.74 -7.60
N LEU A 513 -8.91 -8.75 -7.27
CA LEU A 513 -8.43 -9.96 -6.58
C LEU A 513 -7.58 -10.83 -7.51
N GLY A 514 -7.92 -10.90 -8.79
CA GLY A 514 -7.10 -11.60 -9.78
C GLY A 514 -5.69 -11.00 -9.88
N VAL A 515 -5.59 -9.68 -9.97
CA VAL A 515 -4.30 -8.98 -9.97
C VAL A 515 -3.55 -9.21 -8.65
N ASP A 516 -4.23 -9.02 -7.52
CA ASP A 516 -3.65 -9.22 -6.19
C ASP A 516 -3.10 -10.64 -6.03
N GLY A 517 -3.87 -11.64 -6.48
CA GLY A 517 -3.44 -13.05 -6.46
C GLY A 517 -2.20 -13.31 -7.30
N SER A 518 -2.09 -12.67 -8.46
CA SER A 518 -0.90 -12.80 -9.32
C SER A 518 0.34 -12.22 -8.65
N ILE A 519 0.19 -11.17 -7.88
CA ILE A 519 1.29 -10.54 -7.13
C ILE A 519 1.69 -11.44 -5.94
N ILE A 520 0.74 -11.95 -5.19
CA ILE A 520 0.99 -12.89 -4.07
C ILE A 520 1.73 -14.12 -4.57
N ALA A 521 1.33 -14.66 -5.72
CA ALA A 521 1.97 -15.80 -6.33
C ALA A 521 3.33 -15.49 -6.96
N LYS A 522 3.70 -14.21 -7.05
CA LYS A 522 4.87 -13.75 -7.80
C LYS A 522 4.89 -14.25 -9.24
N ALA A 523 3.70 -14.31 -9.84
CA ALA A 523 3.48 -14.83 -11.20
C ALA A 523 3.71 -13.73 -12.25
N PHE A 524 4.87 -13.07 -12.18
CA PHE A 524 5.17 -11.89 -13.00
C PHE A 524 5.25 -12.17 -14.49
N ASP A 525 5.51 -13.42 -14.87
CA ASP A 525 5.57 -13.85 -16.28
C ASP A 525 4.18 -14.16 -16.87
N TYR A 526 3.16 -14.24 -16.04
CA TYR A 526 1.80 -14.58 -16.45
C TYR A 526 1.00 -13.31 -16.73
N ILE A 527 1.24 -12.72 -17.89
CA ILE A 527 0.68 -11.40 -18.25
C ILE A 527 -0.85 -11.41 -18.22
N GLN A 528 -1.48 -12.52 -18.62
CA GLN A 528 -2.94 -12.63 -18.61
C GLN A 528 -3.55 -12.51 -17.21
N LEU A 529 -2.83 -12.98 -16.17
CA LEU A 529 -3.28 -12.83 -14.80
C LEU A 529 -3.06 -11.39 -14.27
N ARG A 530 -1.93 -10.79 -14.64
CA ARG A 530 -1.54 -9.48 -14.18
C ARG A 530 -2.35 -8.36 -14.81
N LEU A 531 -2.77 -8.55 -16.05
CA LEU A 531 -3.51 -7.58 -16.84
C LEU A 531 -4.80 -8.19 -17.37
N PRO A 532 -5.78 -8.44 -16.50
CA PRO A 532 -7.07 -8.96 -16.97
C PRO A 532 -7.76 -7.93 -17.87
N ILE A 533 -8.48 -8.41 -18.88
CA ILE A 533 -9.30 -7.56 -19.74
C ILE A 533 -10.59 -7.25 -18.98
N ALA A 534 -10.47 -6.28 -18.08
CA ALA A 534 -11.51 -5.95 -17.11
C ALA A 534 -12.51 -4.94 -17.68
N TYR A 535 -13.78 -5.12 -17.35
CA TYR A 535 -14.87 -4.21 -17.73
C TYR A 535 -14.89 -3.86 -19.23
N SER A 536 -14.48 -4.80 -20.06
CA SER A 536 -14.31 -4.62 -21.52
C SER A 536 -15.52 -3.95 -22.18
N HIS A 537 -16.71 -4.39 -21.82
CA HIS A 537 -17.96 -3.86 -22.38
C HIS A 537 -18.15 -2.38 -22.04
N TYR A 538 -17.78 -1.95 -20.85
CA TYR A 538 -17.89 -0.55 -20.44
C TYR A 538 -16.95 0.36 -21.23
N TYR A 539 -15.73 -0.13 -21.53
CA TYR A 539 -14.81 0.62 -22.38
C TYR A 539 -15.31 0.72 -23.82
N ASP A 540 -15.90 -0.35 -24.34
CA ASP A 540 -16.52 -0.35 -25.66
C ASP A 540 -17.62 0.71 -25.76
N ILE A 541 -18.49 0.78 -24.73
CA ILE A 541 -19.55 1.79 -24.66
C ILE A 541 -18.95 3.21 -24.56
N ALA A 542 -17.98 3.40 -23.65
CA ALA A 542 -17.42 4.71 -23.36
C ALA A 542 -16.65 5.30 -24.55
N LEU A 543 -15.98 4.44 -25.32
CA LEU A 543 -15.12 4.83 -26.43
C LEU A 543 -15.84 4.83 -27.78
N LYS A 544 -17.08 4.39 -27.80
CA LYS A 544 -17.89 4.40 -29.02
C LYS A 544 -18.16 5.85 -29.48
N SER A 545 -17.94 6.07 -30.76
CA SER A 545 -18.26 7.35 -31.40
C SER A 545 -19.71 7.76 -31.13
N ARG A 546 -19.92 8.92 -30.50
CA ARG A 546 -21.27 9.45 -30.24
C ARG A 546 -21.75 10.23 -31.46
N PRO A 547 -22.99 10.02 -31.95
CA PRO A 547 -23.54 10.87 -32.97
C PRO A 547 -23.67 12.29 -32.42
N ALA A 548 -23.35 13.28 -33.26
CA ALA A 548 -23.52 14.68 -32.93
C ALA A 548 -24.98 14.96 -32.59
N LEU A 549 -25.27 15.34 -31.35
CA LEU A 549 -26.63 15.69 -30.91
C LEU A 549 -27.10 17.03 -31.44
N SER A 550 -26.17 17.82 -31.99
CA SER A 550 -26.45 19.15 -32.57
C SER A 550 -25.46 19.46 -33.67
N LYS A 551 -25.99 19.92 -34.82
CA LYS A 551 -25.17 20.37 -35.98
C LYS A 551 -24.29 21.58 -35.67
N SER A 552 -24.58 22.33 -34.59
CA SER A 552 -23.86 23.55 -34.24
C SER A 552 -22.68 23.34 -33.26
N LYS A 553 -22.56 22.15 -32.66
CA LYS A 553 -21.41 21.79 -31.80
C LYS A 553 -21.05 20.35 -32.10
N PRO A 554 -20.07 20.10 -32.96
CA PRO A 554 -19.57 18.75 -33.13
C PRO A 554 -18.91 18.31 -31.81
N GLN A 555 -19.65 17.53 -31.00
CA GLN A 555 -19.08 16.79 -29.89
C GLN A 555 -18.34 15.56 -30.40
N ALA A 556 -18.14 15.50 -31.70
CA ALA A 556 -17.63 14.37 -32.43
C ALA A 556 -16.24 13.93 -32.01
N ALA A 557 -15.57 14.69 -31.15
CA ALA A 557 -14.16 14.41 -30.91
C ALA A 557 -13.85 13.81 -29.54
N LEU A 558 -14.85 13.72 -28.62
CA LEU A 558 -14.51 13.43 -27.24
C LEU A 558 -13.93 12.02 -27.00
N ASN A 559 -14.21 11.04 -27.86
CA ASN A 559 -13.75 9.68 -27.55
C ASN A 559 -13.15 8.93 -28.74
N THR A 560 -12.99 9.56 -29.89
CA THR A 560 -12.62 8.86 -31.12
C THR A 560 -11.14 8.49 -31.23
N ASN A 561 -10.26 9.17 -30.48
CA ASN A 561 -8.81 8.99 -30.58
C ASN A 561 -8.18 8.32 -29.35
N VAL A 562 -8.99 7.91 -28.37
CA VAL A 562 -8.51 7.17 -27.21
C VAL A 562 -8.69 5.68 -27.47
N SER A 563 -7.59 4.94 -27.48
CA SER A 563 -7.67 3.49 -27.68
C SER A 563 -8.12 2.79 -26.40
N LYS A 564 -8.82 1.67 -26.59
CA LYS A 564 -9.26 0.83 -25.48
C LYS A 564 -8.06 0.32 -24.66
N SER A 565 -7.00 -0.13 -25.33
CA SER A 565 -5.80 -0.62 -24.65
C SER A 565 -5.14 0.45 -23.80
N PHE A 566 -5.10 1.70 -24.25
CA PHE A 566 -4.55 2.81 -23.47
C PHE A 566 -5.41 3.14 -22.26
N ALA A 567 -6.71 3.24 -22.43
CA ALA A 567 -7.64 3.50 -21.31
C ALA A 567 -7.56 2.41 -20.24
N MET A 568 -7.46 1.15 -20.67
CA MET A 568 -7.30 0.01 -19.76
C MET A 568 -5.93 0.04 -19.06
N ALA A 569 -4.87 0.44 -19.76
CA ALA A 569 -3.54 0.59 -19.17
C ALA A 569 -3.52 1.66 -18.07
N ILE A 570 -4.18 2.79 -18.31
CA ILE A 570 -4.35 3.84 -17.29
C ILE A 570 -5.06 3.28 -16.05
N SER A 571 -6.17 2.58 -16.25
CA SER A 571 -6.95 1.99 -15.15
C SER A 571 -6.14 0.96 -14.36
N ARG A 572 -5.41 0.10 -15.06
CA ARG A 572 -4.54 -0.90 -14.42
C ARG A 572 -3.46 -0.24 -13.57
N GLN A 573 -2.84 0.82 -14.06
CA GLN A 573 -1.81 1.56 -13.34
C GLN A 573 -2.41 2.31 -12.15
N GLU A 574 -3.58 2.93 -12.31
CA GLU A 574 -4.18 3.77 -11.28
C GLU A 574 -4.73 2.97 -10.10
N SER A 575 -5.45 1.90 -10.36
CA SER A 575 -6.19 1.19 -9.32
C SER A 575 -5.90 -0.31 -9.22
N ALA A 576 -5.15 -0.88 -10.15
CA ALA A 576 -5.03 -2.33 -10.30
C ALA A 576 -6.42 -3.00 -10.33
N TRP A 577 -7.38 -2.34 -10.94
CA TRP A 577 -8.76 -2.77 -11.11
C TRP A 577 -9.58 -2.81 -9.83
N ASN A 578 -9.17 -2.10 -8.78
CA ASN A 578 -9.96 -1.96 -7.57
C ASN A 578 -10.97 -0.81 -7.73
N PRO A 579 -12.28 -1.10 -7.86
CA PRO A 579 -13.28 -0.05 -8.06
C PRO A 579 -13.46 0.85 -6.84
N GLN A 580 -13.02 0.42 -5.66
CA GLN A 580 -13.10 1.17 -4.41
C GLN A 580 -11.80 1.87 -4.04
N ALA A 581 -10.81 1.90 -4.93
CA ALA A 581 -9.54 2.54 -4.67
C ALA A 581 -9.72 4.03 -4.37
N GLN A 582 -9.05 4.49 -3.32
CA GLN A 582 -9.03 5.90 -2.94
C GLN A 582 -7.61 6.27 -2.50
N SER A 583 -7.05 7.31 -3.12
CA SER A 583 -5.72 7.81 -2.77
C SER A 583 -5.78 8.77 -1.58
N SER A 584 -4.60 9.06 -0.99
CA SER A 584 -4.47 10.08 0.04
C SER A 584 -4.88 11.48 -0.45
N ALA A 585 -4.77 11.74 -1.75
CA ALA A 585 -5.19 12.99 -2.38
C ALA A 585 -6.68 13.00 -2.80
N ASN A 586 -7.44 11.96 -2.40
CA ASN A 586 -8.86 11.80 -2.69
C ASN A 586 -9.22 11.49 -4.15
N ALA A 587 -8.27 10.93 -4.91
CA ALA A 587 -8.58 10.34 -6.20
C ALA A 587 -9.34 9.02 -5.99
N ARG A 588 -10.38 8.75 -6.79
CA ARG A 588 -11.31 7.65 -6.53
C ARG A 588 -11.58 6.77 -7.74
N GLY A 589 -11.74 5.49 -7.46
CA GLY A 589 -12.26 4.50 -8.40
C GLY A 589 -11.23 3.97 -9.39
N LEU A 590 -11.71 3.27 -10.41
CA LEU A 590 -10.89 2.54 -11.37
C LEU A 590 -9.82 3.40 -12.05
N MET A 591 -10.18 4.61 -12.48
CA MET A 591 -9.28 5.52 -13.18
C MET A 591 -8.75 6.65 -12.27
N GLN A 592 -9.00 6.56 -10.97
CA GLN A 592 -8.49 7.48 -9.95
C GLN A 592 -8.73 8.95 -10.29
N LEU A 593 -9.99 9.31 -10.42
CA LEU A 593 -10.39 10.68 -10.69
C LEU A 593 -10.53 11.48 -9.40
N LEU A 594 -9.96 12.68 -9.38
CA LEU A 594 -10.25 13.66 -8.35
C LEU A 594 -11.69 14.18 -8.55
N PRO A 595 -12.46 14.41 -7.48
CA PRO A 595 -13.84 14.91 -7.60
C PRO A 595 -13.93 16.20 -8.41
N SER A 596 -12.98 17.13 -8.26
CA SER A 596 -12.95 18.38 -9.03
C SER A 596 -12.75 18.14 -10.52
N THR A 597 -11.84 17.24 -10.88
CA THR A 597 -11.61 16.86 -12.28
C THR A 597 -12.83 16.16 -12.86
N ALA A 598 -13.44 15.25 -12.12
CA ALA A 598 -14.64 14.54 -12.54
C ALA A 598 -15.80 15.51 -12.82
N LYS A 599 -16.01 16.49 -11.97
CA LYS A 599 -17.04 17.51 -12.15
C LYS A 599 -16.77 18.36 -13.41
N ALA A 600 -15.55 18.85 -13.57
CA ALA A 600 -15.17 19.65 -14.71
C ALA A 600 -15.35 18.88 -16.02
N THR A 601 -14.90 17.63 -16.06
CA THR A 601 -15.03 16.77 -17.23
C THR A 601 -16.49 16.43 -17.52
N ALA A 602 -17.29 16.16 -16.49
CA ALA A 602 -18.73 15.88 -16.64
C ALA A 602 -19.44 17.06 -17.26
N ASP A 603 -19.16 18.29 -16.81
CA ASP A 603 -19.73 19.51 -17.36
C ASP A 603 -19.33 19.69 -18.83
N ASN A 604 -18.06 19.50 -19.16
CA ASN A 604 -17.55 19.65 -20.53
C ASN A 604 -18.10 18.58 -21.48
N ALA A 605 -18.18 17.35 -21.03
CA ALA A 605 -18.64 16.20 -21.82
C ALA A 605 -20.16 16.01 -21.76
N LYS A 606 -20.88 16.81 -20.96
CA LYS A 606 -22.32 16.67 -20.69
C LYS A 606 -22.69 15.27 -20.18
N LEU A 607 -21.87 14.77 -19.28
CA LEU A 607 -22.11 13.49 -18.59
C LEU A 607 -22.70 13.77 -17.21
N PRO A 608 -23.55 12.84 -16.71
CA PRO A 608 -24.07 12.98 -15.36
C PRO A 608 -22.98 12.74 -14.31
N TYR A 609 -23.02 13.55 -13.27
CA TYR A 609 -22.15 13.40 -12.12
C TYR A 609 -22.92 13.86 -10.88
N ALA A 610 -23.33 12.89 -10.05
CA ALA A 610 -24.15 13.15 -8.88
C ALA A 610 -23.34 13.41 -7.60
N GLY A 611 -22.02 13.21 -7.63
CA GLY A 611 -21.15 13.43 -6.49
C GLY A 611 -20.05 12.38 -6.38
N GLU A 612 -19.25 12.48 -5.32
CA GLU A 612 -18.06 11.66 -5.13
C GLU A 612 -18.32 10.15 -5.12
N ALA A 613 -19.50 9.73 -4.62
CA ALA A 613 -19.87 8.32 -4.56
C ALA A 613 -20.01 7.68 -5.94
N ASP A 614 -20.34 8.46 -6.98
CA ASP A 614 -20.42 7.96 -8.35
C ASP A 614 -19.08 7.42 -8.86
N LEU A 615 -17.99 7.94 -8.35
CA LEU A 615 -16.66 7.55 -8.80
C LEU A 615 -16.25 6.12 -8.41
N PHE A 616 -16.96 5.52 -7.45
CA PHE A 616 -16.76 4.11 -7.09
C PHE A 616 -17.60 3.15 -7.95
N LYS A 617 -18.46 3.67 -8.82
CA LYS A 617 -19.23 2.85 -9.76
C LYS A 617 -18.44 2.67 -11.05
N PRO A 618 -18.11 1.43 -11.44
CA PRO A 618 -17.22 1.19 -12.58
C PRO A 618 -17.62 1.90 -13.87
N LEU A 619 -18.87 1.80 -14.30
CA LEU A 619 -19.30 2.43 -15.55
C LEU A 619 -19.16 3.96 -15.47
N ASN A 620 -19.61 4.57 -14.38
CA ASN A 620 -19.52 6.03 -14.22
C ASN A 620 -18.08 6.52 -14.23
N ASN A 621 -17.19 5.79 -13.53
CA ASN A 621 -15.77 6.13 -13.49
C ASN A 621 -15.12 6.01 -14.88
N ILE A 622 -15.41 4.93 -15.60
CA ILE A 622 -14.87 4.69 -16.94
C ILE A 622 -15.37 5.74 -17.94
N LEU A 623 -16.65 6.11 -17.87
CA LEU A 623 -17.20 7.17 -18.74
C LEU A 623 -16.47 8.50 -18.51
N LEU A 624 -16.31 8.90 -17.27
CA LEU A 624 -15.64 10.17 -16.93
C LEU A 624 -14.14 10.11 -17.17
N GLY A 625 -13.50 9.00 -16.84
CA GLY A 625 -12.06 8.81 -17.03
C GLY A 625 -11.66 8.81 -18.52
N THR A 626 -12.42 8.13 -19.35
CA THR A 626 -12.18 8.12 -20.81
C THR A 626 -12.48 9.47 -21.45
N ALA A 627 -13.49 10.18 -20.96
CA ALA A 627 -13.78 11.54 -21.39
C ALA A 627 -12.62 12.49 -21.03
N HIS A 628 -12.03 12.34 -19.85
CA HIS A 628 -10.85 13.11 -19.45
C HIS A 628 -9.63 12.79 -20.32
N LEU A 629 -9.42 11.52 -20.66
CA LEU A 629 -8.37 11.12 -21.60
C LEU A 629 -8.59 11.76 -22.97
N ALA A 630 -9.83 11.85 -23.41
CA ALA A 630 -10.17 12.52 -24.68
C ALA A 630 -9.87 14.03 -24.65
N GLU A 631 -10.13 14.70 -23.52
CA GLU A 631 -9.72 16.09 -23.32
C GLU A 631 -8.21 16.26 -23.46
N LEU A 632 -7.45 15.38 -22.82
CA LEU A 632 -5.99 15.39 -22.89
C LEU A 632 -5.48 15.04 -24.30
N ASN A 633 -6.16 14.12 -25.01
CA ASN A 633 -5.81 13.80 -26.39
C ASN A 633 -6.06 15.00 -27.33
N ALA A 634 -7.06 15.81 -27.08
CA ALA A 634 -7.28 17.05 -27.84
C ALA A 634 -6.12 18.03 -27.65
N LYS A 635 -5.52 18.07 -26.49
CA LYS A 635 -4.36 18.92 -26.18
C LYS A 635 -3.05 18.32 -26.71
N TYR A 636 -2.89 17.01 -26.65
CA TYR A 636 -1.70 16.27 -27.06
C TYR A 636 -2.07 15.14 -28.03
N PRO A 637 -2.42 15.49 -29.29
CA PRO A 637 -2.98 14.51 -30.23
C PRO A 637 -2.08 13.27 -30.41
N ASN A 638 -2.64 12.10 -30.15
CA ASN A 638 -2.01 10.80 -30.34
C ASN A 638 -0.66 10.62 -29.61
N ASN A 639 -0.43 11.39 -28.55
CA ASN A 639 0.80 11.33 -27.78
C ASN A 639 0.50 10.84 -26.34
N ARG A 640 0.60 9.53 -26.14
CA ARG A 640 0.34 8.90 -24.84
C ARG A 640 1.38 9.29 -23.79
N ILE A 641 2.61 9.63 -24.19
CA ILE A 641 3.66 10.11 -23.27
C ILE A 641 3.18 11.38 -22.56
N LEU A 642 2.72 12.35 -23.32
CA LEU A 642 2.23 13.62 -22.77
C LEU A 642 0.88 13.48 -22.09
N ILE A 643 -0.03 12.65 -22.64
CA ILE A 643 -1.33 12.40 -22.04
C ILE A 643 -1.18 11.73 -20.67
N ALA A 644 -0.36 10.67 -20.58
CA ALA A 644 -0.13 9.96 -19.31
C ALA A 644 0.56 10.88 -18.31
N SER A 645 1.54 11.66 -18.73
CA SER A 645 2.21 12.65 -17.88
C SER A 645 1.22 13.66 -17.31
N ALA A 646 0.34 14.19 -18.15
CA ALA A 646 -0.68 15.15 -17.74
C ALA A 646 -1.74 14.53 -16.83
N TYR A 647 -2.13 13.29 -17.12
CA TYR A 647 -3.11 12.57 -16.29
C TYR A 647 -2.62 12.41 -14.86
N ASN A 648 -1.34 12.07 -14.69
CA ASN A 648 -0.73 11.86 -13.36
C ASN A 648 -0.31 13.17 -12.68
N ALA A 649 0.37 14.07 -13.41
CA ALA A 649 1.00 15.26 -12.81
C ALA A 649 0.27 16.58 -13.11
N GLY A 650 -0.70 16.57 -13.99
CA GLY A 650 -1.39 17.78 -14.45
C GLY A 650 -0.75 18.40 -15.68
N ALA A 651 -1.58 18.96 -16.56
CA ALA A 651 -1.13 19.55 -17.83
C ALA A 651 -0.19 20.74 -17.61
N HIS A 652 -0.40 21.53 -16.55
CA HIS A 652 0.44 22.70 -16.26
C HIS A 652 1.90 22.33 -16.03
N ARG A 653 2.16 21.18 -15.40
CA ARG A 653 3.53 20.67 -15.19
C ARG A 653 4.14 20.17 -16.49
N VAL A 654 3.35 19.46 -17.28
CA VAL A 654 3.78 18.98 -18.59
C VAL A 654 4.22 20.16 -19.47
N GLU A 655 3.45 21.25 -19.47
CA GLU A 655 3.81 22.47 -20.21
C GLU A 655 5.14 23.06 -19.74
N LYS A 656 5.41 23.06 -18.43
CA LYS A 656 6.70 23.48 -17.89
C LYS A 656 7.85 22.59 -18.36
N TRP A 657 7.63 21.29 -18.37
CA TRP A 657 8.65 20.33 -18.82
C TRP A 657 8.93 20.47 -20.31
N LEU A 658 7.90 20.70 -21.12
CA LEU A 658 8.05 20.97 -22.55
C LEU A 658 8.77 22.29 -22.81
N ALA A 659 8.47 23.34 -22.04
CA ALA A 659 9.17 24.63 -22.14
C ALA A 659 10.66 24.47 -21.83
N ARG A 660 11.00 23.70 -20.77
CA ARG A 660 12.40 23.39 -20.44
C ARG A 660 13.10 22.64 -21.57
N ALA A 661 12.41 21.65 -22.14
CA ALA A 661 12.94 20.86 -23.24
C ALA A 661 13.14 21.67 -24.53
N ASN A 662 12.31 22.66 -24.73
CA ASN A 662 12.40 23.64 -25.82
C ASN A 662 12.52 23.04 -27.25
N GLY A 663 11.79 21.94 -27.49
CA GLY A 663 11.79 21.28 -28.80
C GLY A 663 13.10 20.57 -29.16
N LYS A 664 13.97 20.32 -28.21
CA LYS A 664 15.30 19.74 -28.44
C LYS A 664 15.45 18.27 -28.06
N LEU A 665 14.48 17.73 -27.32
CA LEU A 665 14.59 16.38 -26.77
C LEU A 665 13.87 15.35 -27.64
N GLU A 666 14.53 14.24 -27.91
CA GLU A 666 13.87 13.04 -28.43
C GLU A 666 12.95 12.45 -27.36
N MET A 667 12.06 11.54 -27.75
CA MET A 667 11.09 10.93 -26.83
C MET A 667 11.76 10.27 -25.61
N ASP A 668 12.79 9.46 -25.83
CA ASP A 668 13.51 8.76 -24.77
C ASP A 668 14.18 9.76 -23.80
N GLU A 669 14.73 10.84 -24.32
CA GLU A 669 15.32 11.91 -23.52
C GLU A 669 14.28 12.65 -22.70
N PHE A 670 13.12 12.93 -23.28
CA PHE A 670 12.02 13.58 -22.56
C PHE A 670 11.52 12.71 -21.40
N VAL A 671 11.27 11.44 -21.66
CA VAL A 671 10.78 10.50 -20.63
C VAL A 671 11.80 10.34 -19.48
N ALA A 672 13.08 10.17 -19.84
CA ALA A 672 14.15 10.05 -18.84
C ALA A 672 14.30 11.30 -17.98
N SER A 673 13.98 12.47 -18.54
CA SER A 673 14.15 13.75 -17.86
C SER A 673 12.92 14.23 -17.08
N ILE A 674 11.84 13.48 -17.07
CA ILE A 674 10.66 13.83 -16.25
C ILE A 674 11.10 13.97 -14.79
N PRO A 675 10.91 15.16 -14.18
CA PRO A 675 11.49 15.43 -12.86
C PRO A 675 10.88 14.60 -11.72
N PHE A 676 9.59 14.24 -11.85
CA PHE A 676 8.88 13.50 -10.81
C PHE A 676 9.11 12.01 -10.98
N TYR A 677 9.67 11.38 -9.96
CA TYR A 677 9.89 9.94 -9.92
C TYR A 677 8.60 9.15 -10.20
N GLU A 678 7.52 9.54 -9.53
CA GLU A 678 6.21 8.89 -9.71
C GLU A 678 5.71 9.00 -11.15
N THR A 679 5.73 10.19 -11.74
CA THR A 679 5.23 10.42 -13.09
C THR A 679 6.08 9.70 -14.12
N ARG A 680 7.40 9.71 -13.95
CA ARG A 680 8.33 9.02 -14.84
C ARG A 680 8.03 7.51 -14.89
N GLY A 681 7.89 6.88 -13.74
CA GLY A 681 7.52 5.46 -13.65
C GLY A 681 6.11 5.19 -14.18
N TYR A 682 5.19 6.09 -13.90
CA TYR A 682 3.80 6.01 -14.38
C TYR A 682 3.73 5.95 -15.90
N VAL A 683 4.39 6.87 -16.58
CA VAL A 683 4.42 6.91 -18.05
C VAL A 683 5.00 5.62 -18.62
N GLN A 684 6.12 5.17 -18.07
CA GLN A 684 6.77 3.94 -18.51
C GLN A 684 5.84 2.72 -18.34
N ASN A 685 5.18 2.60 -17.20
CA ASN A 685 4.28 1.49 -16.93
C ASN A 685 3.04 1.52 -17.83
N VAL A 686 2.45 2.67 -18.01
CA VAL A 686 1.24 2.81 -18.84
C VAL A 686 1.54 2.43 -20.30
N LEU A 687 2.64 2.88 -20.85
CA LEU A 687 3.02 2.51 -22.23
C LEU A 687 3.28 1.00 -22.36
N THR A 688 3.92 0.43 -21.36
CA THR A 688 4.17 -1.03 -21.32
C THR A 688 2.86 -1.81 -21.22
N TYR A 689 1.98 -1.41 -20.31
CA TYR A 689 0.67 -2.05 -20.13
C TYR A 689 -0.21 -1.90 -21.38
N ASP A 690 -0.16 -0.76 -22.04
CA ASP A 690 -0.89 -0.56 -23.29
C ASP A 690 -0.44 -1.58 -24.33
N PHE A 691 0.86 -1.77 -24.50
CA PHE A 691 1.38 -2.76 -25.44
C PHE A 691 0.90 -4.16 -25.08
N TYR A 692 0.95 -4.53 -23.81
CA TYR A 692 0.45 -5.84 -23.36
C TYR A 692 -1.04 -6.00 -23.65
N TYR A 693 -1.85 -4.98 -23.41
CA TYR A 693 -3.28 -5.03 -23.73
C TYR A 693 -3.54 -5.15 -25.23
N GLN A 694 -2.70 -4.54 -26.07
CA GLN A 694 -2.79 -4.75 -27.53
C GLN A 694 -2.58 -6.24 -27.86
N ILE A 695 -1.57 -6.87 -27.29
CA ILE A 695 -1.30 -8.31 -27.50
C ILE A 695 -2.45 -9.16 -26.95
N LEU A 696 -2.93 -8.88 -25.74
CA LEU A 696 -3.99 -9.65 -25.10
C LEU A 696 -5.33 -9.54 -25.82
N GLN A 697 -5.57 -8.43 -26.50
CA GLN A 697 -6.76 -8.22 -27.34
C GLN A 697 -6.56 -8.66 -28.79
N GLU A 698 -5.47 -9.34 -29.07
CA GLU A 698 -5.15 -9.91 -30.41
C GLU A 698 -5.15 -8.88 -31.53
N LYS A 699 -4.61 -7.66 -31.26
CA LYS A 699 -4.48 -6.63 -32.29
C LYS A 699 -3.50 -7.10 -33.36
N GLU A 700 -3.87 -6.94 -34.65
CA GLU A 700 -3.06 -7.42 -35.79
C GLU A 700 -1.66 -6.80 -35.84
N ASP A 701 -1.54 -5.50 -35.60
CA ASP A 701 -0.26 -4.77 -35.63
C ASP A 701 -0.02 -4.04 -34.32
N PRO A 702 0.37 -4.73 -33.23
CA PRO A 702 0.70 -4.05 -32.01
C PRO A 702 1.93 -3.18 -32.18
N GLN A 703 1.81 -1.90 -31.82
CA GLN A 703 2.90 -0.92 -31.94
C GLN A 703 3.36 -0.46 -30.56
N THR A 704 4.68 -0.37 -30.40
CA THR A 704 5.28 0.11 -29.16
C THR A 704 5.05 1.60 -28.96
N PHE A 705 5.18 2.40 -30.02
CA PHE A 705 5.00 3.85 -29.98
C PHE A 705 4.34 4.34 -31.28
N SER A 706 3.59 5.43 -31.19
CA SER A 706 3.06 6.13 -32.35
C SER A 706 4.14 7.04 -32.99
N ASN A 707 3.89 7.47 -34.21
CA ASN A 707 4.76 8.45 -34.88
C ASN A 707 4.79 9.77 -34.11
N GLU A 708 3.63 10.22 -33.61
CA GLU A 708 3.49 11.45 -32.83
C GLU A 708 4.25 11.39 -31.50
N GLU A 709 4.48 10.21 -30.98
CA GLU A 709 5.30 9.99 -29.79
C GLU A 709 6.78 9.93 -30.13
N TYR A 710 7.15 9.02 -31.02
CA TYR A 710 8.53 8.65 -31.27
C TYR A 710 9.30 9.64 -32.12
N ASP A 711 8.66 10.20 -33.15
CA ASP A 711 9.31 11.11 -34.10
C ASP A 711 9.28 12.59 -33.69
N ARG A 712 8.49 12.91 -32.66
CA ARG A 712 8.38 14.27 -32.15
C ARG A 712 9.66 14.70 -31.43
N LEU A 713 10.03 15.96 -31.58
CA LEU A 713 11.00 16.64 -30.73
C LEU A 713 10.25 17.43 -29.64
N TYR A 714 10.57 17.11 -28.46
CA TYR A 714 9.92 17.68 -27.27
C TYR A 714 10.66 18.97 -26.82
#